data_9f8a5792f27d4aac99f8d163b8c57a9e
#
_entry.id   9f8a5792f27d4aac99f8d163b8c57a9e
#
_cell.length_a   1.000
_cell.length_b   1.000
_cell.length_c   1.000
_cell.angle_alpha   90.00
_cell.angle_beta   90.00
_cell.angle_gamma   90.00
#
_symmetry.space_group_name_H-M   'P 1'
#
loop_
_entity.id
_entity.type
_entity.pdbx_description
1 polymer ?
#
loop_
_entity_poly.entity_id
_entity_poly.type
_entity_poly.pdbx_seq_one_letter_code
_entity_poly.pdbx_strand_id
1 'polypeptide(L)'
;MTFYFANSDFYHSAAARSNNFRVQTILIQKNQASMQDENNSKEQNEQLIEEATPDSGQLQKVDDVLPAHLTILPLTQRPIFPGLNLPLTFTGKEQIDSLKRAAEDNNGYVGLAFVKELDEEDYTESDFYDVGTVFQIMRMAPTAPNTMQVLGRGVSRFIKNKVLLVKPSLRWEVRYPVQPKGKPDSELKAYMMAISSEIKELLKLNPMFQEQVNMVVSQLNYEAPGVTMDVISNLLSSESEALQELLETFDLHERAQLLLKLIKEDMEIAKIQKRISDQIEEKVNKQQKEFLLREQLKAIKKELGIEKEEGETEVEKIEQRLADKKLSPEAEKVVEQELQKLRLINPQSPDFNVTLNYLENIADLPWGVYSEDNNDIQKARKILDEEHYGLDEVKERILEFLSTIVKRGRVAGSIICLVGPPGVGKTSIGKSVAHALDREFFRFSVGGMRDEAEIKGHRRTYIGAMPGKFIQALKKLGTSNPVVLLDEVDKIGTGFRGDPASALLEVLDPEQNSTFLDHYLDIPYDLSNVLFVTTANVLDTIPGPLLDRMEVIRLAGYVLEEKVEIAKQYLVPKQLREAGFEDNDIQFTDAALKRIIDKYAREAGVRNLEKQIRKIIRKVTLQEAENQEVDFQIDEEDIEELLGKPIFRTEKLYDEPVPGVVLGLAYTPLGGATLYVEATGIKSKNGSFKQTGQLGDVMRESTEIAHSYVRSLISKQDAPYRSYFDENAVHLHVPAGATPKDGPSAGITMALALYSLATNRPIKDGIAMTGELTLTGRVLPIGGVKEKTIAAKRVGIQELIFPEENRKDFEELADYIKEGLKVHYVEDFDEVLKVAYAAEEELKPA
;
A
#
# COMPACT_ATOMS: atom_id res chain seq x y z
N MET A 1 -3.16 17.02 -42.39
CA MET A 1 -4.53 17.51 -42.10
C MET A 1 -4.98 16.73 -40.86
N THR A 2 -5.25 17.23 -39.69
CA THR A 2 -5.49 18.57 -39.19
C THR A 2 -5.12 18.56 -37.69
N PHE A 3 -4.27 19.43 -37.25
CA PHE A 3 -4.04 19.83 -35.87
C PHE A 3 -5.28 20.57 -35.33
N TYR A 4 -5.60 20.42 -34.06
CA TYR A 4 -6.06 21.41 -33.07
C TYR A 4 -6.87 20.67 -31.99
N PHE A 5 -6.33 20.59 -30.80
CA PHE A 5 -6.85 20.99 -29.50
C PHE A 5 -6.06 20.29 -28.37
N ALA A 6 -5.09 21.00 -27.85
CA ALA A 6 -4.59 20.83 -26.49
C ALA A 6 -3.83 22.09 -26.10
N ASN A 7 -4.48 23.01 -25.44
CA ASN A 7 -3.85 24.04 -24.60
C ASN A 7 -4.97 24.85 -23.91
N SER A 8 -5.48 24.40 -22.79
CA SER A 8 -6.24 25.22 -21.84
C SER A 8 -6.02 24.90 -20.36
N ASP A 9 -5.35 23.78 -20.03
CA ASP A 9 -5.27 23.36 -18.60
C ASP A 9 -3.98 23.79 -17.88
N PHE A 10 -3.03 24.42 -18.57
CA PHE A 10 -1.77 24.84 -17.93
C PHE A 10 -1.81 26.23 -17.27
N TYR A 11 -2.84 27.03 -17.53
CA TYR A 11 -2.95 28.38 -16.96
C TYR A 11 -3.77 28.45 -15.66
N HIS A 12 -4.56 27.45 -15.32
CA HIS A 12 -5.35 27.46 -14.08
C HIS A 12 -4.59 27.01 -12.82
N SER A 13 -3.47 26.28 -12.94
CA SER A 13 -2.70 25.83 -11.78
C SER A 13 -1.74 26.86 -11.21
N ALA A 14 -1.25 27.80 -12.03
CA ALA A 14 -0.36 28.87 -11.59
C ALA A 14 -1.11 30.07 -10.92
N ALA A 15 -2.34 30.32 -11.32
CA ALA A 15 -3.19 31.36 -10.73
C ALA A 15 -3.71 30.96 -9.33
N ALA A 16 -3.93 29.66 -9.07
CA ALA A 16 -4.39 29.18 -7.76
C ALA A 16 -3.30 29.24 -6.67
N ARG A 17 -2.01 29.14 -7.03
CA ARG A 17 -0.91 29.23 -6.04
C ARG A 17 -0.49 30.65 -5.68
N SER A 18 -0.67 31.59 -6.60
CA SER A 18 -0.43 33.02 -6.34
C SER A 18 -1.55 33.66 -5.49
N ASN A 19 -2.76 33.13 -5.57
CA ASN A 19 -3.89 33.58 -4.76
C ASN A 19 -3.80 33.13 -3.29
N ASN A 20 -3.22 31.97 -2.99
CA ASN A 20 -3.09 31.53 -1.58
C ASN A 20 -2.07 32.36 -0.77
N PHE A 21 -1.00 32.86 -1.38
CA PHE A 21 -0.07 33.75 -0.70
C PHE A 21 -0.65 35.17 -0.54
N ARG A 22 -1.44 35.67 -1.49
CA ARG A 22 -2.17 36.92 -1.33
C ARG A 22 -3.33 36.82 -0.33
N VAL A 23 -3.95 35.67 -0.21
CA VAL A 23 -5.04 35.44 0.74
C VAL A 23 -4.51 35.35 2.19
N GLN A 24 -3.32 34.79 2.42
CA GLN A 24 -2.72 34.79 3.77
C GLN A 24 -2.21 36.18 4.20
N THR A 25 -1.66 36.96 3.29
CA THR A 25 -1.24 38.34 3.63
C THR A 25 -2.45 39.27 3.78
N ILE A 26 -3.51 39.06 3.03
CA ILE A 26 -4.79 39.77 3.18
C ILE A 26 -5.54 39.32 4.44
N LEU A 27 -5.42 38.06 4.86
CA LEU A 27 -5.98 37.57 6.13
C LEU A 27 -5.26 38.13 7.36
N ILE A 28 -3.95 38.34 7.29
CA ILE A 28 -3.20 38.97 8.40
C ILE A 28 -3.50 40.48 8.45
N GLN A 29 -3.63 41.17 7.33
CA GLN A 29 -4.06 42.59 7.27
C GLN A 29 -5.54 42.77 7.58
N LYS A 30 -6.42 41.81 7.23
CA LYS A 30 -7.82 41.84 7.63
C LYS A 30 -8.02 41.52 9.11
N ASN A 31 -7.21 40.65 9.72
CA ASN A 31 -7.30 40.44 11.18
C ASN A 31 -6.81 41.62 12.01
N GLN A 32 -5.89 42.46 11.49
CA GLN A 32 -5.54 43.72 12.15
C GLN A 32 -6.59 44.83 11.89
N ALA A 33 -7.25 44.85 10.74
CA ALA A 33 -8.38 45.73 10.46
C ALA A 33 -9.66 45.27 11.18
N SER A 34 -9.90 43.96 11.36
CA SER A 34 -11.08 43.48 12.07
C SER A 34 -10.99 43.69 13.59
N MET A 35 -9.79 43.75 14.16
CA MET A 35 -9.64 44.17 15.58
C MET A 35 -9.87 45.64 15.82
N GLN A 36 -9.73 46.50 14.81
CA GLN A 36 -10.13 47.89 14.88
C GLN A 36 -11.62 48.13 14.58
N ASP A 37 -12.22 47.29 13.69
CA ASP A 37 -13.64 47.34 13.40
C ASP A 37 -14.50 46.62 14.47
N GLU A 38 -13.95 45.60 15.22
CA GLU A 38 -14.61 45.04 16.37
C GLU A 38 -14.71 46.01 17.57
N ASN A 39 -13.75 46.89 17.73
CA ASN A 39 -13.86 47.94 18.74
C ASN A 39 -14.85 49.04 18.34
N ASN A 40 -14.94 49.38 17.06
CA ASN A 40 -15.94 50.34 16.57
C ASN A 40 -17.35 49.74 16.54
N SER A 41 -17.49 48.44 16.26
CA SER A 41 -18.80 47.74 16.30
C SER A 41 -19.26 47.44 17.75
N LYS A 42 -18.34 47.36 18.72
CA LYS A 42 -18.72 47.28 20.16
C LYS A 42 -19.25 48.60 20.65
N GLU A 43 -18.67 49.75 20.31
CA GLU A 43 -19.21 51.06 20.67
C GLU A 43 -20.55 51.38 19.96
N GLN A 44 -20.75 50.91 18.72
CA GLN A 44 -22.04 51.04 18.05
C GLN A 44 -23.13 50.08 18.57
N ASN A 45 -22.71 48.87 19.03
CA ASN A 45 -23.66 47.94 19.68
C ASN A 45 -24.05 48.37 21.10
N GLU A 46 -23.13 49.02 21.85
CA GLU A 46 -23.48 49.59 23.15
C GLU A 46 -24.46 50.80 23.03
N GLN A 47 -24.30 51.65 22.00
CA GLN A 47 -25.28 52.74 21.73
C GLN A 47 -26.63 52.23 21.23
N LEU A 48 -26.72 51.06 20.58
CA LEU A 48 -27.98 50.44 20.11
C LEU A 48 -28.72 49.67 21.22
N ILE A 49 -28.05 49.32 22.31
CA ILE A 49 -28.66 48.66 23.47
C ILE A 49 -29.26 49.71 24.46
N GLU A 50 -28.73 50.93 24.51
CA GLU A 50 -29.28 52.00 25.40
C GLU A 50 -30.57 52.65 24.88
N GLU A 51 -30.91 52.53 23.60
CA GLU A 51 -32.14 53.08 23.02
C GLU A 51 -33.38 52.17 23.06
N ALA A 52 -33.25 50.94 23.58
CA ALA A 52 -34.35 49.98 23.68
C ALA A 52 -34.73 49.66 25.15
N THR A 53 -35.03 50.64 25.94
CA THR A 53 -35.80 50.47 27.19
C THR A 53 -37.28 50.33 26.84
N PRO A 54 -37.93 49.19 27.15
CA PRO A 54 -39.36 49.08 26.92
C PRO A 54 -40.11 49.87 27.95
N ASP A 55 -40.92 50.69 27.43
CA ASP A 55 -42.00 51.39 28.22
C ASP A 55 -42.88 50.36 28.92
N SER A 56 -43.05 50.53 30.24
CA SER A 56 -43.86 49.71 31.11
C SER A 56 -45.35 49.91 30.79
N GLY A 57 -45.93 49.09 29.93
CA GLY A 57 -47.32 49.19 29.55
C GLY A 57 -47.91 47.86 29.07
N GLN A 58 -48.66 47.27 29.99
CA GLN A 58 -49.69 46.27 29.76
C GLN A 58 -49.29 44.91 29.15
N LEU A 59 -49.34 43.88 30.00
CA LEU A 59 -49.56 42.48 29.62
C LEU A 59 -50.88 42.35 28.79
N GLN A 60 -50.71 42.42 27.44
CA GLN A 60 -51.70 41.93 26.53
C GLN A 60 -51.68 40.41 26.55
N LYS A 61 -52.82 39.77 26.80
CA LYS A 61 -53.03 38.33 26.56
C LYS A 61 -52.88 38.10 25.07
N VAL A 62 -51.84 37.41 24.71
CA VAL A 62 -51.61 36.94 23.33
C VAL A 62 -52.42 35.66 23.14
N ASP A 63 -53.64 35.78 22.69
CA ASP A 63 -54.35 34.80 21.89
C ASP A 63 -54.09 35.15 20.40
N ASP A 64 -52.81 35.29 20.01
CA ASP A 64 -52.43 35.36 18.59
C ASP A 64 -52.62 33.95 18.02
N VAL A 65 -53.59 33.80 17.13
CA VAL A 65 -53.89 32.59 16.42
C VAL A 65 -52.70 32.31 15.50
N LEU A 66 -51.82 31.37 15.91
CA LEU A 66 -50.70 30.91 15.11
C LEU A 66 -51.23 30.36 13.78
N PRO A 67 -50.51 30.60 12.65
CA PRO A 67 -50.96 30.16 11.32
C PRO A 67 -51.08 28.62 11.25
N ALA A 68 -52.19 28.10 10.73
CA ALA A 68 -52.39 26.67 10.52
C ALA A 68 -51.48 26.10 9.40
N HIS A 69 -50.93 27.00 8.57
CA HIS A 69 -50.01 26.63 7.45
C HIS A 69 -48.71 27.40 7.60
N LEU A 70 -47.60 26.69 7.61
CA LEU A 70 -46.27 27.28 7.76
C LEU A 70 -45.38 26.94 6.52
N THR A 71 -44.62 27.96 6.08
CA THR A 71 -43.49 27.73 5.22
C THR A 71 -42.34 27.15 6.02
N ILE A 72 -41.83 25.97 5.62
CA ILE A 72 -40.82 25.25 6.37
C ILE A 72 -39.43 25.55 5.82
N LEU A 73 -38.53 25.85 6.72
CA LEU A 73 -37.11 26.08 6.45
C LEU A 73 -36.26 24.99 7.13
N PRO A 74 -35.26 24.43 6.41
CA PRO A 74 -34.40 23.40 6.95
C PRO A 74 -33.41 23.96 7.97
N LEU A 75 -33.22 23.23 9.06
CA LEU A 75 -32.11 23.40 9.99
C LEU A 75 -31.16 22.20 9.84
N THR A 76 -29.89 22.48 9.49
CA THR A 76 -28.88 21.44 9.24
C THR A 76 -27.91 21.24 10.39
N GLN A 77 -27.83 22.20 11.34
CA GLN A 77 -26.85 22.14 12.42
C GLN A 77 -27.47 21.58 13.71
N ARG A 78 -28.61 22.10 14.12
CA ARG A 78 -29.33 21.70 15.35
C ARG A 78 -30.79 22.17 15.36
N PRO A 79 -31.68 21.49 16.05
CA PRO A 79 -33.05 21.99 16.31
C PRO A 79 -33.03 23.23 17.19
N ILE A 80 -34.02 24.07 17.01
CA ILE A 80 -34.22 25.29 17.81
C ILE A 80 -35.43 25.11 18.69
N PHE A 81 -35.31 25.53 19.95
CA PHE A 81 -36.43 25.49 20.94
C PHE A 81 -37.09 26.85 21.04
N PRO A 82 -38.39 26.91 21.44
CA PRO A 82 -39.08 28.14 21.75
C PRO A 82 -38.44 28.94 22.90
N GLY A 83 -38.66 30.24 22.93
CA GLY A 83 -38.38 31.09 24.11
C GLY A 83 -37.27 32.12 23.94
N LEU A 84 -36.27 31.91 23.09
CA LEU A 84 -35.14 32.84 22.89
C LEU A 84 -35.21 33.60 21.56
N ASN A 85 -34.67 34.82 21.57
CA ASN A 85 -34.36 35.55 20.35
C ASN A 85 -32.98 35.07 19.83
N LEU A 86 -32.94 34.56 18.61
CA LEU A 86 -31.75 33.96 18.02
C LEU A 86 -31.48 34.56 16.64
N PRO A 87 -30.23 34.92 16.34
CA PRO A 87 -29.81 35.23 14.99
C PRO A 87 -29.56 33.92 14.20
N LEU A 88 -30.22 33.76 13.07
CA LEU A 88 -30.08 32.62 12.18
C LEU A 88 -29.53 33.10 10.84
N THR A 89 -28.65 32.31 10.20
CA THR A 89 -28.12 32.63 8.90
C THR A 89 -28.61 31.57 7.89
N PHE A 90 -29.27 32.02 6.84
CA PHE A 90 -29.73 31.17 5.75
C PHE A 90 -28.95 31.48 4.48
N THR A 91 -28.52 30.43 3.77
CA THR A 91 -27.76 30.49 2.54
C THR A 91 -28.53 29.82 1.41
N GLY A 92 -28.42 30.37 0.20
CA GLY A 92 -29.13 29.84 -0.96
C GLY A 92 -30.33 30.66 -1.37
N LYS A 93 -30.50 30.82 -2.70
CA LYS A 93 -31.55 31.65 -3.27
C LYS A 93 -32.96 31.19 -2.92
N GLU A 94 -33.21 29.85 -2.92
CA GLU A 94 -34.54 29.28 -2.64
C GLU A 94 -34.99 29.51 -1.19
N GLN A 95 -34.05 29.35 -0.23
CA GLN A 95 -34.36 29.61 1.18
C GLN A 95 -34.63 31.08 1.45
N ILE A 96 -33.86 31.98 0.83
CA ILE A 96 -34.07 33.42 0.97
C ILE A 96 -35.40 33.87 0.34
N ASP A 97 -35.77 33.34 -0.82
CA ASP A 97 -37.02 33.63 -1.47
C ASP A 97 -38.20 33.06 -0.66
N SER A 98 -38.07 31.93 -0.01
CA SER A 98 -39.05 31.37 0.90
C SER A 98 -39.23 32.20 2.18
N LEU A 99 -38.14 32.71 2.76
CA LEU A 99 -38.16 33.67 3.88
C LEU A 99 -38.88 34.94 3.57
N LYS A 100 -38.60 35.55 2.40
CA LYS A 100 -39.28 36.81 1.98
C LYS A 100 -40.77 36.61 1.80
N ARG A 101 -41.19 35.53 1.13
CA ARG A 101 -42.62 35.17 1.00
C ARG A 101 -43.30 34.93 2.33
N ALA A 102 -42.66 34.21 3.26
CA ALA A 102 -43.21 33.96 4.56
C ALA A 102 -43.35 35.23 5.40
N ALA A 103 -42.45 36.21 5.23
CA ALA A 103 -42.57 37.50 5.89
C ALA A 103 -43.74 38.30 5.37
N GLU A 104 -44.12 38.18 4.08
CA GLU A 104 -45.24 38.87 3.45
C GLU A 104 -46.58 38.14 3.72
N ASP A 105 -46.62 36.81 3.54
CA ASP A 105 -47.86 36.02 3.53
C ASP A 105 -48.39 35.62 4.94
N ASN A 106 -47.46 35.39 5.92
CA ASN A 106 -47.77 34.74 7.22
C ASN A 106 -47.45 35.64 8.42
N ASN A 107 -47.56 36.95 8.34
CA ASN A 107 -47.18 37.89 9.40
C ASN A 107 -45.82 37.63 10.02
N GLY A 108 -44.84 37.12 9.19
CA GLY A 108 -43.48 36.83 9.62
C GLY A 108 -43.30 35.51 10.36
N TYR A 109 -44.24 34.60 10.35
CA TYR A 109 -44.11 33.27 10.96
C TYR A 109 -43.60 32.24 9.94
N VAL A 110 -42.53 31.51 10.30
CA VAL A 110 -41.96 30.37 9.55
C VAL A 110 -41.85 29.14 10.44
N GLY A 111 -41.91 27.96 9.88
CA GLY A 111 -41.58 26.72 10.57
C GLY A 111 -40.11 26.37 10.37
N LEU A 112 -39.42 26.11 11.46
CA LEU A 112 -38.05 25.59 11.44
C LEU A 112 -38.10 24.10 11.79
N ALA A 113 -37.64 23.23 10.87
CA ALA A 113 -37.59 21.78 11.07
C ALA A 113 -36.17 21.26 10.83
N PHE A 114 -35.70 20.36 11.73
CA PHE A 114 -34.40 19.75 11.63
C PHE A 114 -34.41 18.64 10.57
N VAL A 115 -33.30 18.50 9.88
CA VAL A 115 -33.11 17.53 8.76
C VAL A 115 -32.35 16.32 9.27
N LYS A 116 -32.79 15.10 8.86
CA LYS A 116 -32.22 13.81 9.30
C LYS A 116 -30.88 13.45 8.67
N GLU A 117 -30.68 13.80 7.40
CA GLU A 117 -29.46 13.49 6.63
C GLU A 117 -28.94 14.73 5.88
N LEU A 118 -27.61 14.84 5.73
CA LEU A 118 -26.92 16.09 5.32
C LEU A 118 -26.52 16.13 3.85
N ASP A 119 -26.87 15.13 3.00
CA ASP A 119 -26.12 14.90 1.74
C ASP A 119 -26.69 15.51 0.45
N GLU A 120 -27.79 16.25 0.44
CA GLU A 120 -28.30 16.82 -0.82
C GLU A 120 -28.79 18.27 -0.69
N GLU A 121 -28.57 19.10 -1.72
CA GLU A 121 -29.12 20.45 -1.82
C GLU A 121 -30.65 20.48 -2.07
N ASP A 122 -31.26 19.35 -2.47
CA ASP A 122 -32.68 19.17 -2.74
C ASP A 122 -33.31 18.27 -1.64
N TYR A 123 -33.86 18.88 -0.60
CA TYR A 123 -34.55 18.18 0.50
C TYR A 123 -35.90 17.61 0.04
N THR A 124 -36.15 16.34 0.37
CA THR A 124 -37.45 15.67 0.19
C THR A 124 -38.28 15.73 1.49
N GLU A 125 -39.57 15.39 1.42
CA GLU A 125 -40.44 15.36 2.60
C GLU A 125 -39.96 14.38 3.70
N SER A 126 -39.31 13.30 3.33
CA SER A 126 -38.83 12.25 4.24
C SER A 126 -37.62 12.66 5.07
N ASP A 127 -36.91 13.69 4.65
CA ASP A 127 -35.63 14.09 5.23
C ASP A 127 -35.79 14.97 6.47
N PHE A 128 -37.03 15.40 6.78
CA PHE A 128 -37.34 16.23 7.92
C PHE A 128 -37.90 15.43 9.10
N TYR A 129 -37.67 15.92 10.31
CA TYR A 129 -38.41 15.50 11.47
C TYR A 129 -39.80 16.13 11.48
N ASP A 130 -40.80 15.44 12.02
CA ASP A 130 -42.21 15.89 12.01
C ASP A 130 -42.50 16.98 13.04
N VAL A 131 -41.62 17.16 14.02
CA VAL A 131 -41.73 18.20 15.05
C VAL A 131 -40.69 19.28 14.83
N GLY A 132 -41.12 20.53 14.82
CA GLY A 132 -40.26 21.70 14.69
C GLY A 132 -40.74 22.88 15.53
N THR A 133 -40.10 24.01 15.32
CA THR A 133 -40.40 25.26 16.07
C THR A 133 -40.89 26.35 15.13
N VAL A 134 -42.03 26.98 15.50
CA VAL A 134 -42.49 28.19 14.85
C VAL A 134 -41.56 29.33 15.22
N PHE A 135 -41.03 30.00 14.22
CA PHE A 135 -40.13 31.12 14.39
C PHE A 135 -40.75 32.41 13.83
N GLN A 136 -40.81 33.43 14.64
CA GLN A 136 -41.30 34.73 14.27
C GLN A 136 -40.12 35.60 13.86
N ILE A 137 -40.11 36.04 12.60
CA ILE A 137 -39.10 36.92 12.06
C ILE A 137 -39.31 38.34 12.59
N MET A 138 -38.30 38.89 13.24
CA MET A 138 -38.30 40.28 13.74
C MET A 138 -37.55 41.23 12.80
N ARG A 139 -36.40 40.77 12.27
CA ARG A 139 -35.55 41.57 11.37
C ARG A 139 -34.81 40.67 10.40
N MET A 140 -34.65 41.08 9.18
CA MET A 140 -33.86 40.45 8.16
C MET A 140 -32.80 41.43 7.59
N ALA A 141 -31.54 40.97 7.44
CA ALA A 141 -30.46 41.77 6.86
C ALA A 141 -29.59 40.90 5.93
N PRO A 142 -29.32 41.34 4.71
CA PRO A 142 -28.38 40.65 3.83
C PRO A 142 -26.96 40.88 4.35
N THR A 143 -26.17 39.78 4.49
CA THR A 143 -24.76 39.84 4.96
C THR A 143 -23.77 39.57 3.85
N ALA A 144 -24.16 38.80 2.82
CA ALA A 144 -23.34 38.50 1.63
C ALA A 144 -24.25 38.16 0.43
N PRO A 145 -23.75 38.09 -0.80
CA PRO A 145 -24.52 37.57 -1.93
C PRO A 145 -25.07 36.19 -1.62
N ASN A 146 -26.40 35.98 -1.73
CA ASN A 146 -27.11 34.76 -1.39
C ASN A 146 -27.03 34.31 0.10
N THR A 147 -26.78 35.26 1.02
CA THR A 147 -26.78 34.98 2.47
C THR A 147 -27.65 36.03 3.19
N MET A 148 -28.57 35.56 4.00
CA MET A 148 -29.49 36.37 4.77
C MET A 148 -29.40 36.06 6.26
N GLN A 149 -29.12 37.07 7.08
CA GLN A 149 -29.20 36.94 8.53
C GLN A 149 -30.60 37.33 9.00
N VAL A 150 -31.23 36.50 9.79
CA VAL A 150 -32.60 36.71 10.32
C VAL A 150 -32.52 36.70 11.83
N LEU A 151 -32.91 37.79 12.46
CA LEU A 151 -33.15 37.83 13.89
C LEU A 151 -34.63 37.59 14.13
N GLY A 152 -34.94 36.64 14.97
CA GLY A 152 -36.33 36.31 15.33
C GLY A 152 -36.43 35.49 16.59
N ARG A 153 -37.67 35.12 16.96
CA ARG A 153 -37.99 34.42 18.20
C ARG A 153 -38.65 33.07 17.90
N GLY A 154 -38.22 32.02 18.58
CA GLY A 154 -38.94 30.76 18.66
C GLY A 154 -40.22 30.94 19.54
N VAL A 155 -41.38 30.66 18.98
CA VAL A 155 -42.68 30.97 19.63
C VAL A 155 -43.30 29.72 20.24
N SER A 156 -43.44 28.66 19.47
CA SER A 156 -44.12 27.43 19.89
C SER A 156 -43.57 26.22 19.09
N ARG A 157 -43.75 25.03 19.65
CA ARG A 157 -43.58 23.79 18.89
C ARG A 157 -44.75 23.58 17.94
N PHE A 158 -44.50 22.95 16.81
CA PHE A 158 -45.53 22.43 15.90
C PHE A 158 -45.30 20.96 15.58
N ILE A 159 -46.35 20.28 15.21
CA ILE A 159 -46.34 18.91 14.71
C ILE A 159 -46.89 18.94 13.28
N LYS A 160 -46.16 18.34 12.36
CA LYS A 160 -46.59 18.19 10.96
C LYS A 160 -47.89 17.37 10.89
N ASN A 161 -48.88 17.92 10.21
CA ASN A 161 -50.14 17.21 9.95
C ASN A 161 -50.14 16.66 8.51
N LYS A 162 -49.83 17.53 7.53
CA LYS A 162 -49.84 17.21 6.11
C LYS A 162 -48.97 18.18 5.34
N VAL A 163 -48.29 17.64 4.28
CA VAL A 163 -47.59 18.47 3.31
C VAL A 163 -48.56 19.04 2.31
N LEU A 164 -48.53 20.35 2.17
CA LEU A 164 -49.41 21.07 1.25
C LEU A 164 -48.75 21.38 -0.10
N LEU A 165 -47.45 21.72 -0.07
CA LEU A 165 -46.69 22.12 -1.23
C LEU A 165 -45.21 21.75 -1.00
N VAL A 166 -44.55 21.25 -2.05
CA VAL A 166 -43.10 20.90 -2.02
C VAL A 166 -42.26 21.95 -2.74
N LYS A 167 -42.68 22.41 -3.91
CA LYS A 167 -41.99 23.49 -4.71
C LYS A 167 -43.02 24.58 -5.08
N PRO A 168 -42.67 25.86 -5.13
CA PRO A 168 -41.34 26.46 -5.00
C PRO A 168 -40.91 26.77 -3.54
N SER A 169 -41.69 26.45 -2.53
CA SER A 169 -41.34 26.51 -1.11
C SER A 169 -42.10 25.43 -0.34
N LEU A 170 -41.39 24.70 0.55
CA LEU A 170 -42.02 23.67 1.35
C LEU A 170 -43.04 24.26 2.31
N ARG A 171 -44.29 23.81 2.23
CA ARG A 171 -45.40 24.33 3.07
C ARG A 171 -46.15 23.17 3.70
N TRP A 172 -46.27 23.21 5.06
CA TRP A 172 -46.98 22.19 5.83
C TRP A 172 -48.23 22.78 6.49
N GLU A 173 -49.26 21.96 6.57
CA GLU A 173 -50.33 22.10 7.56
C GLU A 173 -49.79 21.56 8.88
N VAL A 174 -49.93 22.34 9.96
CA VAL A 174 -49.34 22.02 11.26
C VAL A 174 -50.39 22.05 12.37
N ARG A 175 -50.14 21.24 13.43
CA ARG A 175 -50.90 21.25 14.67
C ARG A 175 -50.03 21.76 15.80
N TYR A 176 -50.64 22.47 16.74
CA TYR A 176 -49.93 22.99 17.92
C TYR A 176 -50.27 22.14 19.14
N PRO A 177 -49.26 21.59 19.84
CA PRO A 177 -49.49 20.83 21.05
C PRO A 177 -50.07 21.74 22.15
N VAL A 178 -51.14 21.26 22.78
CA VAL A 178 -51.74 22.00 23.89
C VAL A 178 -50.85 21.86 25.12
N GLN A 179 -50.28 22.95 25.60
CA GLN A 179 -49.53 22.92 26.85
C GLN A 179 -50.47 22.71 28.05
N PRO A 180 -50.16 21.81 28.99
CA PRO A 180 -50.98 21.59 30.17
C PRO A 180 -51.06 22.86 31.00
N LYS A 181 -52.31 23.36 31.20
CA LYS A 181 -52.59 24.51 32.06
C LYS A 181 -52.74 23.99 33.49
N GLY A 182 -51.71 24.00 34.31
CA GLY A 182 -51.76 23.62 35.72
C GLY A 182 -50.51 24.08 36.47
N LYS A 183 -50.62 24.26 37.80
CA LYS A 183 -49.39 24.48 38.60
C LYS A 183 -48.56 23.18 38.58
N PRO A 184 -47.25 23.30 38.42
CA PRO A 184 -46.36 22.14 38.44
C PRO A 184 -46.47 21.40 39.78
N ASP A 185 -46.53 20.08 39.73
CA ASP A 185 -46.54 19.23 40.91
C ASP A 185 -45.23 19.26 41.68
N SER A 186 -45.16 18.55 42.81
CA SER A 186 -43.96 18.53 43.65
C SER A 186 -42.74 17.85 42.97
N GLU A 187 -43.00 16.87 42.11
CA GLU A 187 -41.97 16.11 41.41
C GLU A 187 -41.35 16.97 40.31
N LEU A 188 -42.14 17.59 39.45
CA LEU A 188 -41.67 18.48 38.40
C LEU A 188 -40.90 19.69 38.98
N LYS A 189 -41.32 20.21 40.14
CA LYS A 189 -40.57 21.26 40.85
C LYS A 189 -39.21 20.76 41.30
N ALA A 190 -39.08 19.52 41.77
CA ALA A 190 -37.81 18.94 42.18
C ALA A 190 -36.87 18.80 40.97
N TYR A 191 -37.37 18.33 39.80
CA TYR A 191 -36.60 18.30 38.57
C TYR A 191 -36.14 19.69 38.13
N MET A 192 -37.00 20.70 38.19
CA MET A 192 -36.67 22.07 37.84
C MET A 192 -35.59 22.67 38.74
N MET A 193 -35.61 22.35 40.05
CA MET A 193 -34.54 22.77 40.99
C MET A 193 -33.24 22.08 40.66
N ALA A 194 -33.24 20.77 40.34
CA ALA A 194 -32.06 20.02 39.92
C ALA A 194 -31.49 20.60 38.63
N ILE A 195 -32.32 20.78 37.58
CA ILE A 195 -31.91 21.39 36.31
C ILE A 195 -31.28 22.76 36.53
N SER A 196 -31.88 23.61 37.36
CA SER A 196 -31.36 24.96 37.68
C SER A 196 -30.01 24.91 38.42
N SER A 197 -29.79 23.89 39.22
CA SER A 197 -28.49 23.70 39.92
C SER A 197 -27.44 23.25 38.97
N GLU A 198 -27.72 22.21 38.17
CA GLU A 198 -26.72 21.62 37.24
C GLU A 198 -26.34 22.59 36.10
N ILE A 199 -27.33 23.36 35.57
CA ILE A 199 -27.03 24.34 34.52
C ILE A 199 -26.11 25.46 35.06
N LYS A 200 -26.30 25.89 36.30
CA LYS A 200 -25.41 26.89 36.95
C LYS A 200 -23.97 26.36 37.09
N GLU A 201 -23.83 25.10 37.41
CA GLU A 201 -22.50 24.46 37.49
C GLU A 201 -21.85 24.32 36.08
N LEU A 202 -22.61 23.90 35.08
CA LEU A 202 -22.12 23.80 33.69
C LEU A 202 -21.63 25.15 33.17
N LEU A 203 -22.39 26.22 33.43
CA LEU A 203 -22.04 27.57 33.00
C LEU A 203 -20.79 28.14 33.70
N LYS A 204 -20.50 27.74 34.95
CA LYS A 204 -19.26 28.11 35.66
C LYS A 204 -18.00 27.45 35.02
N LEU A 205 -18.16 26.31 34.36
CA LEU A 205 -17.06 25.62 33.72
C LEU A 205 -16.63 26.26 32.38
N ASN A 206 -17.51 27.06 31.76
CA ASN A 206 -17.24 27.70 30.47
C ASN A 206 -17.33 29.24 30.58
N PRO A 207 -16.15 29.93 30.68
CA PRO A 207 -16.09 31.41 30.91
C PRO A 207 -16.74 32.24 29.79
N MET A 208 -16.83 31.70 28.56
CA MET A 208 -17.41 32.42 27.42
C MET A 208 -18.91 32.68 27.55
N PHE A 209 -19.62 31.99 28.41
CA PHE A 209 -21.06 32.10 28.59
C PHE A 209 -21.48 32.96 29.80
N GLN A 210 -20.56 33.62 30.51
CA GLN A 210 -20.87 34.38 31.73
C GLN A 210 -21.92 35.50 31.55
N GLU A 211 -21.92 36.17 30.41
CA GLU A 211 -22.90 37.22 30.13
C GLU A 211 -24.30 36.61 29.80
N GLN A 212 -24.27 35.49 29.05
CA GLN A 212 -25.53 34.78 28.73
C GLN A 212 -26.16 34.11 29.97
N VAL A 213 -25.32 33.69 30.94
CA VAL A 213 -25.77 33.13 32.23
C VAL A 213 -26.67 34.09 32.98
N ASN A 214 -26.34 35.35 33.12
CA ASN A 214 -27.11 36.33 33.83
C ASN A 214 -28.48 36.60 33.16
N MET A 215 -28.53 36.56 31.83
CA MET A 215 -29.74 36.71 31.04
C MET A 215 -30.68 35.51 31.22
N VAL A 216 -30.14 34.29 31.17
CA VAL A 216 -30.96 33.05 31.32
C VAL A 216 -31.40 32.87 32.76
N VAL A 217 -30.56 33.11 33.78
CA VAL A 217 -30.93 33.01 35.19
C VAL A 217 -32.01 33.99 35.56
N SER A 218 -32.06 35.18 34.96
CA SER A 218 -33.14 36.16 35.18
C SER A 218 -34.47 35.76 34.56
N GLN A 219 -34.49 34.88 33.57
CA GLN A 219 -35.65 34.36 32.86
C GLN A 219 -36.19 33.03 33.40
N LEU A 220 -35.52 32.39 34.38
CA LEU A 220 -35.98 31.15 35.00
C LEU A 220 -37.30 31.37 35.75
N ASN A 221 -38.40 30.85 35.20
CA ASN A 221 -39.71 30.92 35.81
C ASN A 221 -40.18 29.51 36.19
N TYR A 222 -40.17 29.21 37.50
CA TYR A 222 -40.60 27.91 38.02
C TYR A 222 -42.13 27.64 37.87
N GLU A 223 -42.92 28.67 37.58
CA GLU A 223 -44.34 28.53 37.32
C GLU A 223 -44.67 28.16 35.86
N ALA A 224 -43.63 28.26 34.97
CA ALA A 224 -43.73 27.89 33.57
C ALA A 224 -42.57 26.91 33.17
N PRO A 225 -42.56 25.67 33.69
CA PRO A 225 -41.46 24.75 33.54
C PRO A 225 -41.12 24.42 32.08
N GLY A 226 -42.13 24.29 31.22
CA GLY A 226 -41.94 24.01 29.80
C GLY A 226 -41.10 25.08 29.07
N VAL A 227 -41.39 26.35 29.31
CA VAL A 227 -40.66 27.48 28.71
C VAL A 227 -39.23 27.54 29.25
N THR A 228 -39.05 27.32 30.55
CA THR A 228 -37.72 27.31 31.18
C THR A 228 -36.84 26.19 30.62
N MET A 229 -37.41 24.99 30.45
CA MET A 229 -36.68 23.86 29.84
C MET A 229 -36.30 24.16 28.38
N ASP A 230 -37.15 24.75 27.60
CA ASP A 230 -36.89 25.13 26.22
C ASP A 230 -35.76 26.15 26.09
N VAL A 231 -35.74 27.15 26.98
CA VAL A 231 -34.65 28.14 27.03
C VAL A 231 -33.33 27.49 27.38
N ILE A 232 -33.30 26.58 28.36
CA ILE A 232 -32.11 25.86 28.77
C ILE A 232 -31.62 24.94 27.63
N SER A 233 -32.52 24.24 26.92
CA SER A 233 -32.19 23.34 25.81
C SER A 233 -31.45 24.04 24.66
N ASN A 234 -31.72 25.32 24.43
CA ASN A 234 -30.99 26.12 23.44
C ASN A 234 -29.52 26.36 23.81
N LEU A 235 -29.11 26.18 25.07
CA LEU A 235 -27.72 26.40 25.55
C LEU A 235 -26.87 25.13 25.55
N LEU A 236 -27.47 23.95 25.41
CA LEU A 236 -26.72 22.69 25.42
C LEU A 236 -25.91 22.50 24.14
N SER A 237 -24.78 21.84 24.27
CA SER A 237 -23.89 21.45 23.17
C SER A 237 -24.07 19.98 22.79
N SER A 238 -25.07 19.32 23.31
CA SER A 238 -25.37 17.89 23.05
C SER A 238 -25.64 17.63 21.57
N GLU A 239 -25.56 16.38 21.14
CA GLU A 239 -25.80 15.94 19.76
C GLU A 239 -27.20 16.36 19.28
N SER A 240 -27.28 16.69 17.99
CA SER A 240 -28.48 17.29 17.38
C SER A 240 -29.69 16.35 17.42
N GLU A 241 -29.48 15.04 17.31
CA GLU A 241 -30.51 14.02 17.41
C GLU A 241 -31.10 13.94 18.84
N ALA A 242 -30.25 14.01 19.86
CA ALA A 242 -30.69 14.02 21.25
C ALA A 242 -31.48 15.30 21.60
N LEU A 243 -31.09 16.45 21.03
CA LEU A 243 -31.83 17.69 21.13
C LEU A 243 -33.16 17.61 20.37
N GLN A 244 -33.22 16.90 19.25
CA GLN A 244 -34.47 16.69 18.53
C GLN A 244 -35.43 15.80 19.31
N GLU A 245 -34.93 14.71 19.92
CA GLU A 245 -35.71 13.86 20.83
C GLU A 245 -36.33 14.69 21.99
N LEU A 246 -35.53 15.60 22.55
CA LEU A 246 -36.00 16.52 23.59
C LEU A 246 -37.06 17.51 23.06
N LEU A 247 -36.97 17.95 21.81
CA LEU A 247 -37.97 18.80 21.17
C LEU A 247 -39.29 18.03 20.93
N GLU A 248 -39.22 16.74 20.61
CA GLU A 248 -40.37 15.86 20.35
C GLU A 248 -41.03 15.37 21.62
N THR A 249 -40.40 15.47 22.79
CA THR A 249 -40.93 15.07 24.07
C THR A 249 -41.89 16.12 24.59
N PHE A 250 -43.21 15.84 24.58
CA PHE A 250 -44.26 16.78 25.02
C PHE A 250 -44.62 16.67 26.52
N ASP A 251 -44.43 15.47 27.10
CA ASP A 251 -44.60 15.30 28.54
C ASP A 251 -43.56 16.07 29.33
N LEU A 252 -43.95 16.85 30.32
CA LEU A 252 -43.03 17.73 31.06
C LEU A 252 -42.10 16.97 32.01
N HIS A 253 -42.52 15.82 32.54
CA HIS A 253 -41.68 15.00 33.42
C HIS A 253 -40.60 14.27 32.61
N GLU A 254 -41.02 13.59 31.54
CA GLU A 254 -40.10 12.93 30.63
C GLU A 254 -39.10 13.93 30.04
N ARG A 255 -39.55 15.11 29.64
CA ARG A 255 -38.69 16.19 29.14
C ARG A 255 -37.71 16.66 30.17
N ALA A 256 -38.14 16.82 31.44
CA ALA A 256 -37.25 17.23 32.53
C ALA A 256 -36.18 16.17 32.83
N GLN A 257 -36.53 14.87 32.79
CA GLN A 257 -35.56 13.76 32.96
C GLN A 257 -34.54 13.74 31.81
N LEU A 258 -34.99 13.82 30.57
CA LEU A 258 -34.12 13.84 29.41
C LEU A 258 -33.20 15.07 29.41
N LEU A 259 -33.74 16.25 29.70
CA LEU A 259 -32.94 17.48 29.80
C LEU A 259 -31.89 17.38 30.91
N LEU A 260 -32.22 16.84 32.07
CA LEU A 260 -31.25 16.66 33.15
C LEU A 260 -30.15 15.68 32.80
N LYS A 261 -30.45 14.63 32.02
CA LYS A 261 -29.50 13.69 31.50
C LYS A 261 -28.49 14.40 30.56
N LEU A 262 -28.99 15.15 29.57
CA LEU A 262 -28.20 15.89 28.61
C LEU A 262 -27.30 16.95 29.28
N ILE A 263 -27.81 17.67 30.27
CA ILE A 263 -26.98 18.62 31.04
C ILE A 263 -25.82 17.92 31.75
N LYS A 264 -26.02 16.71 32.29
CA LYS A 264 -24.95 15.94 32.93
C LYS A 264 -23.90 15.45 31.93
N GLU A 265 -24.31 15.02 30.76
CA GLU A 265 -23.41 14.62 29.69
C GLU A 265 -22.55 15.81 29.23
N ASP A 266 -23.14 16.97 28.95
CA ASP A 266 -22.45 18.20 28.61
C ASP A 266 -21.49 18.65 29.73
N MET A 267 -21.87 18.47 30.99
CA MET A 267 -21.02 18.82 32.13
C MET A 267 -19.76 17.94 32.25
N GLU A 268 -19.87 16.64 31.95
CA GLU A 268 -18.71 15.76 31.93
C GLU A 268 -17.72 16.16 30.79
N ILE A 269 -18.27 16.49 29.62
CA ILE A 269 -17.44 17.01 28.49
C ILE A 269 -16.75 18.31 28.89
N ALA A 270 -17.47 19.25 29.49
CA ALA A 270 -16.92 20.54 29.93
C ALA A 270 -15.80 20.38 30.98
N LYS A 271 -15.97 19.43 31.93
CA LYS A 271 -14.91 19.10 32.91
C LYS A 271 -13.63 18.55 32.25
N ILE A 272 -13.81 17.68 31.26
CA ILE A 272 -12.66 17.12 30.49
C ILE A 272 -11.96 18.22 29.69
N GLN A 273 -12.71 19.08 28.99
CA GLN A 273 -12.17 20.21 28.24
C GLN A 273 -11.37 21.18 29.14
N LYS A 274 -11.91 21.52 30.32
CA LYS A 274 -11.21 22.36 31.29
C LYS A 274 -9.89 21.72 31.78
N ARG A 275 -9.92 20.42 32.09
CA ARG A 275 -8.71 19.69 32.52
C ARG A 275 -7.62 19.70 31.44
N ILE A 276 -8.02 19.50 30.15
CA ILE A 276 -7.08 19.57 29.02
C ILE A 276 -6.52 20.99 28.87
N SER A 277 -7.33 22.02 29.00
CA SER A 277 -6.93 23.42 28.92
C SER A 277 -5.93 23.78 30.03
N ASP A 278 -6.24 23.38 31.27
CA ASP A 278 -5.38 23.61 32.44
C ASP A 278 -4.00 22.90 32.27
N GLN A 279 -3.98 21.68 31.72
CA GLN A 279 -2.75 20.94 31.41
C GLN A 279 -1.91 21.59 30.31
N ILE A 280 -2.56 22.15 29.30
CA ILE A 280 -1.87 22.88 28.20
C ILE A 280 -1.27 24.17 28.75
N GLU A 281 -2.01 24.91 29.56
CA GLU A 281 -1.55 26.16 30.17
C GLU A 281 -0.36 25.91 31.12
N GLU A 282 -0.40 24.85 31.92
CA GLU A 282 0.72 24.45 32.76
C GLU A 282 1.98 24.09 31.96
N LYS A 283 1.82 23.35 30.85
CA LYS A 283 2.94 23.02 29.96
C LYS A 283 3.53 24.25 29.27
N VAL A 284 2.69 25.15 28.79
CA VAL A 284 3.14 26.41 28.14
C VAL A 284 3.88 27.29 29.13
N ASN A 285 3.35 27.47 30.35
CA ASN A 285 4.00 28.24 31.40
C ASN A 285 5.36 27.62 31.80
N LYS A 286 5.46 26.29 31.87
CA LYS A 286 6.74 25.61 32.17
C LYS A 286 7.77 25.82 31.05
N GLN A 287 7.34 25.70 29.78
CA GLN A 287 8.22 25.94 28.62
C GLN A 287 8.70 27.41 28.56
N GLN A 288 7.82 28.37 28.80
CA GLN A 288 8.19 29.78 28.83
C GLN A 288 9.18 30.08 29.95
N LYS A 289 9.00 29.50 31.15
CA LYS A 289 9.92 29.64 32.26
C LYS A 289 11.29 28.99 31.98
N GLU A 290 11.30 27.79 31.39
CA GLU A 290 12.54 27.14 30.95
C GLU A 290 13.26 27.95 29.87
N PHE A 291 12.55 28.51 28.90
CA PHE A 291 13.11 29.38 27.87
C PHE A 291 13.74 30.63 28.48
N LEU A 292 13.03 31.32 29.40
CA LEU A 292 13.53 32.52 30.07
C LEU A 292 14.78 32.22 30.90
N LEU A 293 14.79 31.09 31.62
CA LEU A 293 15.95 30.65 32.40
C LEU A 293 17.15 30.30 31.52
N ARG A 294 16.92 29.67 30.33
CA ARG A 294 17.96 29.39 29.34
C ARG A 294 18.55 30.67 28.75
N GLU A 295 17.72 31.65 28.43
CA GLU A 295 18.17 32.94 27.91
C GLU A 295 18.96 33.73 28.97
N GLN A 296 18.53 33.70 30.24
CA GLN A 296 19.29 34.29 31.33
C GLN A 296 20.65 33.60 31.55
N LEU A 297 20.68 32.27 31.50
CA LEU A 297 21.90 31.48 31.62
C LEU A 297 22.87 31.76 30.46
N LYS A 298 22.34 31.92 29.24
CA LYS A 298 23.11 32.28 28.04
C LYS A 298 23.69 33.68 28.12
N ALA A 299 22.91 34.66 28.60
CA ALA A 299 23.39 36.02 28.84
C ALA A 299 24.50 36.05 29.90
N ILE A 300 24.37 35.31 31.01
CA ILE A 300 25.35 35.19 32.06
C ILE A 300 26.66 34.53 31.58
N LYS A 301 26.53 33.42 30.77
CA LYS A 301 27.68 32.73 30.20
C LYS A 301 28.44 33.60 29.20
N LYS A 302 27.71 34.41 28.39
CA LYS A 302 28.28 35.40 27.46
C LYS A 302 29.03 36.51 28.19
N GLU A 303 28.49 37.05 29.31
CA GLU A 303 29.17 38.06 30.12
C GLU A 303 30.41 37.49 30.84
N LEU A 304 30.40 36.23 31.20
CA LEU A 304 31.54 35.54 31.85
C LEU A 304 32.61 35.07 30.86
N GLY A 305 32.39 35.20 29.53
CA GLY A 305 33.34 34.76 28.50
C GLY A 305 33.56 33.24 28.41
N ILE A 306 32.63 32.44 28.92
CA ILE A 306 32.73 30.99 29.08
C ILE A 306 32.19 30.23 27.84
N GLU A 307 31.41 30.91 26.97
CA GLU A 307 30.82 30.28 25.77
C GLU A 307 31.19 31.04 24.48
N LYS A 308 31.79 30.33 23.55
CA LYS A 308 31.70 30.64 22.13
C LYS A 308 30.21 30.49 21.70
N GLU A 309 29.72 31.30 20.79
CA GLU A 309 28.35 31.16 20.30
C GLU A 309 28.09 29.74 19.82
N GLU A 310 26.93 29.11 20.18
CA GLU A 310 26.61 27.74 19.81
C GLU A 310 26.74 27.51 18.27
N GLY A 311 26.44 28.53 17.46
CA GLY A 311 26.63 28.50 16.03
C GLY A 311 28.08 28.44 15.56
N GLU A 312 29.04 29.13 16.22
CA GLU A 312 30.46 29.06 15.87
C GLU A 312 31.05 27.67 16.17
N THR A 313 30.62 27.04 17.25
CA THR A 313 31.07 25.69 17.63
C THR A 313 30.60 24.62 16.64
N GLU A 314 29.37 24.72 16.09
CA GLU A 314 28.86 23.78 15.09
C GLU A 314 29.53 23.97 13.72
N VAL A 315 29.80 25.23 13.33
CA VAL A 315 30.56 25.53 12.10
C VAL A 315 31.98 24.97 12.19
N GLU A 316 32.70 25.20 13.32
CA GLU A 316 34.04 24.68 13.53
C GLU A 316 34.11 23.15 13.50
N LYS A 317 33.13 22.46 14.07
CA LYS A 317 33.02 20.98 13.99
C LYS A 317 32.88 20.47 12.56
N ILE A 318 32.02 21.12 11.76
CA ILE A 318 31.80 20.72 10.35
C ILE A 318 33.08 20.99 9.54
N GLU A 319 33.72 22.15 9.74
CA GLU A 319 34.98 22.48 9.06
C GLU A 319 36.07 21.44 9.35
N GLN A 320 36.22 21.02 10.61
CA GLN A 320 37.16 19.96 10.99
C GLN A 320 36.86 18.64 10.29
N ARG A 321 35.57 18.24 10.23
CA ARG A 321 35.16 16.99 9.57
C ARG A 321 35.38 17.03 8.07
N LEU A 322 35.23 18.20 7.45
CA LEU A 322 35.43 18.41 6.02
C LEU A 322 36.91 18.53 5.62
N ALA A 323 37.77 19.06 6.53
CA ALA A 323 39.22 19.23 6.28
C ALA A 323 39.94 17.89 5.96
N ASP A 324 39.45 16.78 6.54
CA ASP A 324 40.03 15.46 6.33
C ASP A 324 39.49 14.75 5.05
N LYS A 325 38.54 15.37 4.33
CA LYS A 325 37.89 14.77 3.16
C LYS A 325 38.52 15.27 1.86
N LYS A 326 38.60 14.36 0.85
CA LYS A 326 39.05 14.70 -0.50
C LYS A 326 37.84 15.10 -1.35
N LEU A 327 37.34 16.31 -1.17
CA LEU A 327 36.21 16.83 -1.94
C LEU A 327 36.55 17.00 -3.42
N SER A 328 35.57 16.96 -4.30
CA SER A 328 35.71 17.41 -5.68
C SER A 328 35.84 18.95 -5.72
N PRO A 329 36.45 19.55 -6.75
CA PRO A 329 36.57 21.00 -6.86
C PRO A 329 35.21 21.73 -6.84
N GLU A 330 34.18 21.08 -7.34
CA GLU A 330 32.79 21.59 -7.31
C GLU A 330 32.19 21.52 -5.91
N ALA A 331 32.42 20.41 -5.21
CA ALA A 331 31.99 20.22 -3.83
C ALA A 331 32.68 21.22 -2.89
N GLU A 332 33.99 21.42 -3.03
CA GLU A 332 34.74 22.41 -2.24
C GLU A 332 34.15 23.81 -2.36
N LYS A 333 33.87 24.23 -3.60
CA LYS A 333 33.28 25.56 -3.86
C LYS A 333 31.91 25.74 -3.21
N VAL A 334 31.04 24.72 -3.32
CA VAL A 334 29.70 24.76 -2.71
C VAL A 334 29.81 24.75 -1.19
N VAL A 335 30.68 23.94 -0.62
CA VAL A 335 30.90 23.85 0.82
C VAL A 335 31.37 25.19 1.36
N GLU A 336 32.34 25.83 0.68
CA GLU A 336 32.85 27.14 1.10
C GLU A 336 31.72 28.21 1.12
N GLN A 337 30.91 28.21 0.05
CA GLN A 337 29.78 29.15 -0.04
C GLN A 337 28.74 28.91 1.06
N GLU A 338 28.35 27.67 1.33
CA GLU A 338 27.35 27.35 2.34
C GLU A 338 27.90 27.53 3.76
N LEU A 339 29.20 27.32 3.98
CA LEU A 339 29.86 27.68 5.27
C LEU A 339 29.87 29.19 5.52
N GLN A 340 30.21 30.00 4.50
CA GLN A 340 30.14 31.45 4.60
C GLN A 340 28.71 31.91 4.91
N LYS A 341 27.71 31.31 4.23
CA LYS A 341 26.30 31.59 4.48
C LYS A 341 25.88 31.20 5.89
N LEU A 342 26.30 30.02 6.37
CA LEU A 342 25.98 29.52 7.73
C LEU A 342 26.50 30.44 8.80
N ARG A 343 27.69 31.04 8.61
CA ARG A 343 28.29 32.01 9.53
C ARG A 343 27.49 33.33 9.63
N LEU A 344 26.75 33.69 8.60
CA LEU A 344 25.95 34.91 8.51
C LEU A 344 24.49 34.73 9.00
N ILE A 345 23.98 33.49 9.03
CA ILE A 345 22.61 33.22 9.45
C ILE A 345 22.51 33.17 10.97
N ASN A 346 21.45 33.74 11.51
CA ASN A 346 21.16 33.63 12.94
C ASN A 346 20.93 32.17 13.34
N PRO A 347 21.64 31.62 14.34
CA PRO A 347 21.48 30.23 14.79
C PRO A 347 20.06 29.82 15.18
N GLN A 348 19.19 30.76 15.51
CA GLN A 348 17.80 30.49 15.85
C GLN A 348 16.86 30.48 14.61
N SER A 349 17.38 30.81 13.43
CA SER A 349 16.58 30.77 12.19
C SER A 349 16.39 29.32 11.72
N PRO A 350 15.21 28.97 11.20
CA PRO A 350 15.00 27.68 10.53
C PRO A 350 16.00 27.42 9.39
N ASP A 351 16.43 28.46 8.67
CA ASP A 351 17.40 28.38 7.58
C ASP A 351 18.78 27.92 8.05
N PHE A 352 19.17 28.24 9.32
CA PHE A 352 20.41 27.76 9.92
C PHE A 352 20.43 26.23 9.98
N ASN A 353 19.35 25.62 10.50
CA ASN A 353 19.24 24.17 10.61
C ASN A 353 19.20 23.49 9.23
N VAL A 354 18.56 24.10 8.23
CA VAL A 354 18.53 23.56 6.86
C VAL A 354 19.93 23.56 6.23
N THR A 355 20.69 24.66 6.39
CA THR A 355 22.06 24.76 5.88
C THR A 355 23.02 23.86 6.66
N LEU A 356 22.86 23.78 7.98
CA LEU A 356 23.65 22.91 8.87
C LEU A 356 23.46 21.44 8.46
N ASN A 357 22.22 20.96 8.38
CA ASN A 357 21.91 19.59 7.96
C ASN A 357 22.43 19.26 6.55
N TYR A 358 22.42 20.23 5.64
CA TYR A 358 22.98 20.05 4.31
C TYR A 358 24.50 19.82 4.37
N LEU A 359 25.24 20.66 5.11
CA LEU A 359 26.69 20.51 5.28
C LEU A 359 27.03 19.23 6.04
N GLU A 360 26.25 18.84 7.04
CA GLU A 360 26.38 17.56 7.73
C GLU A 360 26.25 16.38 6.78
N ASN A 361 25.26 16.41 5.87
CA ASN A 361 25.10 15.36 4.86
C ASN A 361 26.31 15.28 3.93
N ILE A 362 26.90 16.41 3.53
CA ILE A 362 28.16 16.42 2.73
C ILE A 362 29.33 15.89 3.55
N ALA A 363 29.48 16.29 4.81
CA ALA A 363 30.56 15.86 5.68
C ALA A 363 30.48 14.38 6.06
N ASP A 364 29.29 13.79 6.09
CA ASP A 364 29.07 12.37 6.38
C ASP A 364 29.43 11.47 5.19
N LEU A 365 29.46 12.01 3.96
CA LEU A 365 29.80 11.23 2.77
C LEU A 365 31.31 10.83 2.77
N PRO A 366 31.60 9.64 2.25
CA PRO A 366 32.97 9.10 2.23
C PRO A 366 33.78 9.60 1.03
N TRP A 367 33.96 10.92 0.91
CA TRP A 367 34.74 11.53 -0.17
C TRP A 367 36.18 10.99 -0.23
N GLY A 368 36.50 10.25 -1.31
CA GLY A 368 37.85 9.70 -1.53
C GLY A 368 38.27 8.61 -0.53
N VAL A 369 37.31 8.04 0.23
CA VAL A 369 37.56 6.94 1.17
C VAL A 369 37.18 5.63 0.49
N TYR A 370 38.14 4.75 0.26
CA TYR A 370 37.95 3.47 -0.39
C TYR A 370 38.39 2.35 0.55
N SER A 371 37.66 1.22 0.56
CA SER A 371 38.15 -0.04 1.12
C SER A 371 39.22 -0.63 0.23
N GLU A 372 40.19 -1.33 0.82
CA GLU A 372 41.20 -2.06 0.06
C GLU A 372 40.57 -3.34 -0.48
N ASP A 373 40.62 -3.48 -1.81
CA ASP A 373 40.06 -4.64 -2.49
C ASP A 373 40.91 -5.89 -2.27
N ASN A 374 40.26 -7.02 -2.01
CA ASN A 374 40.94 -8.30 -2.03
C ASN A 374 41.22 -8.70 -3.49
N ASN A 375 42.49 -8.74 -3.85
CA ASN A 375 42.97 -9.10 -5.21
C ASN A 375 43.25 -10.59 -5.38
N ASP A 376 43.05 -11.42 -4.36
CA ASP A 376 43.28 -12.87 -4.41
C ASP A 376 42.05 -13.63 -4.90
N ILE A 377 42.05 -14.00 -6.17
CA ILE A 377 40.99 -14.78 -6.81
C ILE A 377 40.81 -16.17 -6.17
N GLN A 378 41.89 -16.78 -5.63
CA GLN A 378 41.77 -18.06 -4.94
C GLN A 378 41.01 -17.93 -3.61
N LYS A 379 41.26 -16.84 -2.88
CA LYS A 379 40.49 -16.53 -1.68
C LYS A 379 39.00 -16.23 -2.03
N ALA A 380 38.75 -15.48 -3.12
CA ALA A 380 37.38 -15.23 -3.60
C ALA A 380 36.66 -16.53 -3.96
N ARG A 381 37.30 -17.46 -4.66
CA ARG A 381 36.75 -18.80 -4.97
C ARG A 381 36.40 -19.55 -3.71
N LYS A 382 37.32 -19.60 -2.75
CA LYS A 382 37.10 -20.29 -1.48
C LYS A 382 35.89 -19.74 -0.73
N ILE A 383 35.72 -18.42 -0.66
CA ILE A 383 34.56 -17.77 -0.03
C ILE A 383 33.23 -18.18 -0.72
N LEU A 384 33.21 -18.14 -2.05
CA LEU A 384 32.04 -18.54 -2.83
C LEU A 384 31.69 -20.02 -2.62
N ASP A 385 32.70 -20.89 -2.50
CA ASP A 385 32.51 -22.32 -2.27
C ASP A 385 32.05 -22.66 -0.85
N GLU A 386 32.55 -21.93 0.15
CA GLU A 386 32.13 -22.07 1.54
C GLU A 386 30.71 -21.54 1.80
N GLU A 387 30.29 -20.48 1.11
CA GLU A 387 29.00 -19.82 1.34
C GLU A 387 27.86 -20.36 0.45
N HIS A 388 28.18 -21.08 -0.64
CA HIS A 388 27.18 -21.60 -1.59
C HIS A 388 27.50 -23.00 -2.05
N TYR A 389 26.58 -23.92 -1.88
CA TYR A 389 26.65 -25.27 -2.42
C TYR A 389 26.29 -25.29 -3.90
N GLY A 390 27.08 -26.00 -4.72
CA GLY A 390 26.87 -26.09 -6.16
C GLY A 390 27.02 -24.73 -6.86
N LEU A 391 26.23 -24.47 -7.90
CA LEU A 391 26.26 -23.26 -8.69
C LEU A 391 27.60 -22.98 -9.37
N ASP A 392 28.32 -24.03 -9.77
CA ASP A 392 29.71 -23.91 -10.26
C ASP A 392 29.85 -22.98 -11.47
N GLU A 393 28.94 -23.05 -12.43
CA GLU A 393 28.90 -22.17 -13.59
C GLU A 393 28.70 -20.70 -13.17
N VAL A 394 27.81 -20.44 -12.21
CA VAL A 394 27.54 -19.08 -11.68
C VAL A 394 28.78 -18.54 -10.98
N LYS A 395 29.43 -19.36 -10.15
CA LYS A 395 30.69 -19.03 -9.45
C LYS A 395 31.79 -18.70 -10.42
N GLU A 396 31.97 -19.51 -11.45
CA GLU A 396 33.01 -19.27 -12.50
C GLU A 396 32.74 -17.93 -13.21
N ARG A 397 31.51 -17.65 -13.63
CA ARG A 397 31.16 -16.38 -14.25
C ARG A 397 31.47 -15.19 -13.34
N ILE A 398 31.13 -15.31 -12.05
CA ILE A 398 31.45 -14.28 -11.06
C ILE A 398 32.98 -14.10 -10.94
N LEU A 399 33.76 -15.19 -10.87
CA LEU A 399 35.22 -15.13 -10.75
C LEU A 399 35.88 -14.55 -12.02
N GLU A 400 35.39 -14.88 -13.23
CA GLU A 400 35.81 -14.24 -14.47
C GLU A 400 35.62 -12.72 -14.41
N PHE A 401 34.41 -12.29 -13.94
CA PHE A 401 34.08 -10.88 -13.76
C PHE A 401 35.03 -10.21 -12.74
N LEU A 402 35.19 -10.81 -11.55
CA LEU A 402 36.06 -10.28 -10.48
C LEU A 402 37.54 -10.21 -10.96
N SER A 403 38.01 -11.21 -11.71
CA SER A 403 39.35 -11.22 -12.30
C SER A 403 39.58 -10.04 -13.24
N THR A 404 38.56 -9.63 -13.97
CA THR A 404 38.62 -8.47 -14.86
C THR A 404 38.72 -7.17 -14.05
N ILE A 405 38.01 -7.04 -12.94
CA ILE A 405 38.09 -5.88 -12.01
C ILE A 405 39.49 -5.79 -11.42
N VAL A 406 39.98 -6.90 -10.86
CA VAL A 406 41.34 -6.99 -10.27
C VAL A 406 42.43 -6.57 -11.28
N LYS A 407 42.34 -7.07 -12.51
CA LYS A 407 43.32 -6.74 -13.56
C LYS A 407 43.27 -5.28 -14.00
N ARG A 408 42.10 -4.67 -14.04
CA ARG A 408 41.90 -3.27 -14.45
C ARG A 408 42.14 -2.28 -13.29
N GLY A 409 42.12 -2.73 -12.03
CA GLY A 409 42.23 -1.88 -10.83
C GLY A 409 41.05 -0.94 -10.63
N ARG A 410 39.96 -1.14 -11.36
CA ARG A 410 38.72 -0.37 -11.24
C ARG A 410 37.50 -1.17 -11.70
N VAL A 411 36.36 -0.85 -11.17
CA VAL A 411 35.05 -1.36 -11.64
C VAL A 411 34.78 -0.70 -12.99
N ALA A 412 34.86 -1.45 -14.07
CA ALA A 412 34.78 -0.91 -15.44
C ALA A 412 33.34 -0.99 -15.98
N GLY A 413 32.37 -0.57 -15.18
CA GLY A 413 31.03 -0.27 -15.66
C GLY A 413 30.15 -1.44 -16.06
N SER A 414 30.53 -2.67 -15.79
CA SER A 414 29.64 -3.81 -16.00
C SER A 414 28.80 -4.04 -14.75
N ILE A 415 27.50 -4.30 -14.93
CA ILE A 415 26.52 -4.58 -13.89
C ILE A 415 26.24 -6.06 -13.91
N ILE A 416 26.39 -6.75 -12.79
CA ILE A 416 25.98 -8.16 -12.68
C ILE A 416 24.46 -8.21 -12.49
N CYS A 417 23.77 -8.95 -13.35
CA CYS A 417 22.35 -9.24 -13.20
C CYS A 417 22.12 -10.72 -12.91
N LEU A 418 21.73 -11.02 -11.68
CA LEU A 418 21.42 -12.38 -11.23
C LEU A 418 19.93 -12.68 -11.49
N VAL A 419 19.65 -13.57 -12.45
CA VAL A 419 18.30 -13.88 -12.90
C VAL A 419 17.94 -15.32 -12.57
N GLY A 420 16.76 -15.53 -12.01
CA GLY A 420 16.28 -16.88 -11.72
C GLY A 420 15.09 -16.90 -10.77
N PRO A 421 14.55 -18.09 -10.48
CA PRO A 421 13.38 -18.22 -9.63
C PRO A 421 13.64 -17.70 -8.21
N PRO A 422 12.57 -17.41 -7.44
CA PRO A 422 12.71 -16.95 -6.06
C PRO A 422 13.34 -18.05 -5.17
N GLY A 423 14.22 -17.64 -4.25
CA GLY A 423 14.81 -18.54 -3.27
C GLY A 423 16.04 -19.34 -3.73
N VAL A 424 16.60 -19.05 -4.90
CA VAL A 424 17.84 -19.70 -5.40
C VAL A 424 19.14 -19.04 -4.91
N GLY A 425 19.06 -18.09 -4.00
CA GLY A 425 20.26 -17.50 -3.40
C GLY A 425 20.77 -16.21 -4.08
N LYS A 426 20.02 -15.60 -5.02
CA LYS A 426 20.47 -14.37 -5.73
C LYS A 426 21.03 -13.30 -4.79
N THR A 427 20.29 -12.96 -3.74
CA THR A 427 20.69 -11.94 -2.76
C THR A 427 21.89 -12.37 -1.91
N SER A 428 21.98 -13.66 -1.56
CA SER A 428 23.13 -14.21 -0.83
C SER A 428 24.41 -14.16 -1.66
N ILE A 429 24.34 -14.54 -2.94
CA ILE A 429 25.46 -14.46 -3.87
C ILE A 429 25.97 -13.02 -3.99
N GLY A 430 25.07 -12.03 -4.10
CA GLY A 430 25.48 -10.62 -4.12
C GLY A 430 26.21 -10.18 -2.86
N LYS A 431 25.83 -10.73 -1.68
CA LYS A 431 26.56 -10.51 -0.44
C LYS A 431 27.92 -11.19 -0.43
N SER A 432 28.02 -12.42 -0.94
CA SER A 432 29.28 -13.16 -1.04
C SER A 432 30.25 -12.53 -2.02
N VAL A 433 29.75 -11.88 -3.09
CA VAL A 433 30.60 -11.06 -3.98
C VAL A 433 31.25 -9.89 -3.22
N ALA A 434 30.49 -9.22 -2.35
CA ALA A 434 31.04 -8.16 -1.51
C ALA A 434 32.09 -8.70 -0.53
N HIS A 435 31.80 -9.83 0.11
CA HIS A 435 32.75 -10.50 1.01
C HIS A 435 34.02 -10.98 0.27
N ALA A 436 33.88 -11.51 -0.94
CA ALA A 436 35.00 -11.94 -1.76
C ALA A 436 35.94 -10.78 -2.14
N LEU A 437 35.42 -9.57 -2.33
CA LEU A 437 36.16 -8.34 -2.61
C LEU A 437 36.64 -7.60 -1.34
N ASP A 438 36.20 -8.01 -0.17
CA ASP A 438 36.38 -7.30 1.11
C ASP A 438 35.80 -5.87 1.11
N ARG A 439 34.62 -5.73 0.44
CA ARG A 439 33.87 -4.47 0.31
C ARG A 439 32.63 -4.45 1.20
N GLU A 440 32.27 -3.25 1.65
CA GLU A 440 30.98 -3.03 2.33
C GLU A 440 29.80 -3.35 1.41
N PHE A 441 28.71 -3.86 2.00
CA PHE A 441 27.52 -4.32 1.29
C PHE A 441 26.28 -3.53 1.66
N PHE A 442 25.56 -3.06 0.65
CA PHE A 442 24.25 -2.45 0.83
C PHE A 442 23.21 -3.08 -0.10
N ARG A 443 22.03 -3.33 0.43
CA ARG A 443 20.89 -3.88 -0.33
C ARG A 443 19.69 -2.98 -0.18
N PHE A 444 19.02 -2.66 -1.28
CA PHE A 444 17.66 -2.14 -1.26
C PHE A 444 16.85 -2.67 -2.44
N SER A 445 15.53 -2.78 -2.25
CA SER A 445 14.62 -3.24 -3.29
C SER A 445 14.15 -2.05 -4.12
N VAL A 446 14.23 -2.19 -5.43
CA VAL A 446 13.66 -1.25 -6.40
C VAL A 446 12.28 -1.72 -6.89
N GLY A 447 11.86 -2.92 -6.49
CA GLY A 447 10.55 -3.47 -6.83
C GLY A 447 9.40 -2.65 -6.20
N GLY A 448 8.49 -2.17 -7.07
CA GLY A 448 7.37 -1.33 -6.66
C GLY A 448 7.70 0.16 -6.49
N MET A 449 8.92 0.57 -6.72
CA MET A 449 9.33 1.98 -6.74
C MET A 449 8.61 2.72 -7.88
N ARG A 450 8.06 3.89 -7.58
CA ARG A 450 7.28 4.72 -8.54
C ARG A 450 7.73 6.17 -8.59
N ASP A 451 8.61 6.58 -7.69
CA ASP A 451 9.08 7.95 -7.56
C ASP A 451 10.60 8.00 -7.82
N GLU A 452 10.98 8.75 -8.81
CA GLU A 452 12.38 9.02 -9.16
C GLU A 452 13.15 9.66 -7.99
N ALA A 453 12.45 10.41 -7.14
CA ALA A 453 13.06 11.06 -5.98
C ALA A 453 13.61 10.08 -4.92
N GLU A 454 13.17 8.82 -4.91
CA GLU A 454 13.80 7.80 -4.06
C GLU A 454 15.24 7.51 -4.48
N ILE A 455 15.55 7.64 -5.79
CA ILE A 455 16.89 7.43 -6.36
C ILE A 455 17.72 8.72 -6.28
N LYS A 456 17.17 9.82 -6.82
CA LYS A 456 17.84 11.11 -6.99
C LYS A 456 17.68 12.09 -5.84
N GLY A 457 16.87 11.75 -4.82
CA GLY A 457 16.61 12.66 -3.71
C GLY A 457 15.59 13.76 -4.04
N HIS A 458 15.18 14.48 -3.02
CA HIS A 458 14.27 15.62 -3.13
C HIS A 458 15.05 16.93 -3.08
N ARG A 459 14.63 17.92 -3.84
CA ARG A 459 15.24 19.26 -3.76
C ARG A 459 15.13 19.79 -2.32
N ARG A 460 16.25 20.31 -1.78
CA ARG A 460 16.38 20.79 -0.38
C ARG A 460 15.41 21.89 0.04
N THR A 461 14.72 22.52 -0.94
CA THR A 461 13.69 23.55 -0.68
C THR A 461 12.37 22.98 -0.15
N TYR A 462 12.16 21.68 -0.20
CA TYR A 462 10.95 21.03 0.30
C TYR A 462 11.11 20.66 1.79
N ILE A 463 10.02 20.81 2.55
CA ILE A 463 10.01 20.36 3.96
C ILE A 463 10.14 18.83 3.98
N GLY A 464 11.11 18.33 4.73
CA GLY A 464 11.38 16.89 4.82
C GLY A 464 12.20 16.32 3.66
N ALA A 465 12.85 17.18 2.85
CA ALA A 465 13.76 16.75 1.79
C ALA A 465 14.89 15.88 2.34
N MET A 466 15.21 14.80 1.61
CA MET A 466 16.28 13.85 1.94
C MET A 466 17.08 13.51 0.67
N PRO A 467 18.37 13.16 0.81
CA PRO A 467 19.15 12.58 -0.28
C PRO A 467 18.53 11.27 -0.79
N GLY A 468 18.83 10.92 -2.03
CA GLY A 468 18.44 9.65 -2.62
C GLY A 468 19.10 8.43 -1.94
N LYS A 469 18.57 7.24 -2.22
CA LYS A 469 18.98 5.99 -1.58
C LYS A 469 20.48 5.68 -1.75
N PHE A 470 21.08 6.03 -2.91
CA PHE A 470 22.51 5.78 -3.14
C PHE A 470 23.38 6.64 -2.24
N ILE A 471 23.06 7.92 -2.10
CA ILE A 471 23.77 8.83 -1.20
C ILE A 471 23.60 8.41 0.27
N GLN A 472 22.38 8.01 0.66
CA GLN A 472 22.13 7.45 1.99
C GLN A 472 22.91 6.16 2.25
N ALA A 473 23.05 5.29 1.24
CA ALA A 473 23.84 4.07 1.34
C ALA A 473 25.33 4.37 1.58
N LEU A 474 25.92 5.25 0.77
CA LEU A 474 27.32 5.65 0.91
C LEU A 474 27.60 6.29 2.28
N LYS A 475 26.72 7.18 2.73
CA LYS A 475 26.79 7.76 4.07
C LYS A 475 26.81 6.71 5.18
N LYS A 476 25.94 5.68 5.08
CA LYS A 476 25.83 4.60 6.07
C LYS A 476 27.04 3.68 6.07
N LEU A 477 27.59 3.38 4.89
CA LEU A 477 28.70 2.43 4.74
C LEU A 477 30.08 3.07 5.00
N GLY A 478 30.22 4.37 4.81
CA GLY A 478 31.47 5.08 5.05
C GLY A 478 32.57 4.82 4.00
N THR A 479 32.27 4.19 2.89
CA THR A 479 33.19 3.91 1.77
C THR A 479 32.58 4.30 0.42
N SER A 480 33.43 4.72 -0.55
CA SER A 480 33.01 5.13 -1.89
C SER A 480 33.00 4.00 -2.91
N ASN A 481 33.47 2.79 -2.54
CA ASN A 481 33.52 1.62 -3.40
C ASN A 481 32.74 0.40 -2.88
N PRO A 482 31.56 0.56 -2.30
CA PRO A 482 30.79 -0.59 -1.81
C PRO A 482 30.24 -1.44 -2.95
N VAL A 483 29.72 -2.61 -2.58
CA VAL A 483 28.83 -3.40 -3.43
C VAL A 483 27.38 -3.02 -3.11
N VAL A 484 26.65 -2.55 -4.09
CA VAL A 484 25.24 -2.18 -3.96
C VAL A 484 24.37 -3.17 -4.72
N LEU A 485 23.51 -3.89 -4.01
CA LEU A 485 22.58 -4.83 -4.59
C LEU A 485 21.19 -4.20 -4.74
N LEU A 486 20.73 -4.12 -5.99
CA LEU A 486 19.40 -3.67 -6.37
C LEU A 486 18.49 -4.89 -6.57
N ASP A 487 17.57 -5.09 -5.63
CA ASP A 487 16.72 -6.28 -5.64
C ASP A 487 15.41 -6.02 -6.41
N GLU A 488 14.98 -7.02 -7.18
CA GLU A 488 13.73 -7.02 -7.94
C GLU A 488 13.62 -5.91 -9.00
N VAL A 489 14.65 -5.74 -9.85
CA VAL A 489 14.66 -4.76 -10.95
C VAL A 489 13.59 -5.06 -12.02
N ASP A 490 13.14 -6.29 -12.12
CA ASP A 490 12.04 -6.75 -12.97
C ASP A 490 10.65 -6.22 -12.53
N LYS A 491 10.56 -5.64 -11.33
CA LYS A 491 9.31 -5.12 -10.77
C LYS A 491 9.27 -3.59 -10.67
N ILE A 492 10.14 -2.90 -11.39
CA ILE A 492 10.12 -1.44 -11.45
C ILE A 492 8.83 -0.98 -12.12
N GLY A 493 8.07 -0.13 -11.42
CA GLY A 493 6.80 0.38 -11.93
C GLY A 493 6.99 1.63 -12.78
N THR A 494 6.19 1.77 -13.84
CA THR A 494 5.99 3.06 -14.51
C THR A 494 4.95 3.88 -13.75
N GLY A 495 5.23 5.13 -13.41
CA GLY A 495 4.34 5.98 -12.59
C GLY A 495 4.18 7.39 -13.13
N PHE A 496 3.11 8.08 -12.71
CA PHE A 496 2.84 9.49 -13.04
C PHE A 496 3.84 10.51 -12.42
N ARG A 497 4.74 10.07 -11.52
CA ARG A 497 5.65 10.92 -10.74
C ARG A 497 7.13 10.77 -11.12
N GLY A 498 7.42 10.50 -12.35
CA GLY A 498 8.79 10.30 -12.86
C GLY A 498 9.01 8.88 -13.38
N ASP A 499 10.21 8.66 -13.92
CA ASP A 499 10.63 7.37 -14.46
C ASP A 499 11.83 6.83 -13.66
N PRO A 500 11.60 5.97 -12.65
CA PRO A 500 12.68 5.36 -11.87
C PRO A 500 13.68 4.57 -12.72
N ALA A 501 13.25 4.02 -13.85
CA ALA A 501 14.13 3.28 -14.75
C ALA A 501 15.15 4.20 -15.42
N SER A 502 14.75 5.39 -15.85
CA SER A 502 15.65 6.42 -16.37
C SER A 502 16.63 6.94 -15.31
N ALA A 503 16.16 7.14 -14.07
CA ALA A 503 17.04 7.53 -12.98
C ALA A 503 18.07 6.43 -12.63
N LEU A 504 17.68 5.16 -12.71
CA LEU A 504 18.61 4.04 -12.55
C LEU A 504 19.62 3.95 -13.69
N LEU A 505 19.23 4.27 -14.92
CA LEU A 505 20.19 4.31 -16.04
C LEU A 505 21.32 5.29 -15.77
N GLU A 506 21.05 6.47 -15.24
CA GLU A 506 22.07 7.46 -14.90
C GLU A 506 23.04 6.96 -13.82
N VAL A 507 22.54 6.20 -12.84
CA VAL A 507 23.36 5.59 -11.78
C VAL A 507 24.19 4.42 -12.31
N LEU A 508 23.60 3.61 -13.16
CA LEU A 508 24.18 2.36 -13.63
C LEU A 508 25.07 2.53 -14.88
N ASP A 509 24.87 3.60 -15.64
CA ASP A 509 25.65 3.86 -16.85
C ASP A 509 27.06 4.35 -16.49
N PRO A 510 28.10 3.65 -16.89
CA PRO A 510 29.50 4.03 -16.62
C PRO A 510 29.92 5.36 -17.21
N GLU A 511 29.26 5.81 -18.27
CA GLU A 511 29.53 7.10 -18.90
C GLU A 511 28.94 8.27 -18.11
N GLN A 512 27.94 8.00 -17.28
CA GLN A 512 27.19 9.03 -16.53
C GLN A 512 27.43 8.97 -15.02
N ASN A 513 27.67 7.77 -14.45
CA ASN A 513 27.74 7.56 -13.02
C ASN A 513 28.90 8.26 -12.30
N SER A 514 29.96 8.64 -13.04
CA SER A 514 31.06 9.45 -12.47
C SER A 514 30.63 10.87 -12.09
N THR A 515 29.51 11.33 -12.62
CA THR A 515 28.94 12.67 -12.37
C THR A 515 27.48 12.59 -11.91
N PHE A 516 27.15 11.56 -11.13
CA PHE A 516 25.79 11.38 -10.60
C PHE A 516 25.35 12.58 -9.77
N LEU A 517 24.20 13.17 -10.14
CA LEU A 517 23.64 14.35 -9.48
C LEU A 517 22.43 13.99 -8.63
N ASP A 518 22.63 13.99 -7.31
CA ASP A 518 21.53 13.93 -6.35
C ASP A 518 20.88 15.30 -6.19
N HIS A 519 19.56 15.39 -6.27
CA HIS A 519 18.82 16.64 -6.21
C HIS A 519 18.87 17.35 -4.85
N TYR A 520 19.14 16.59 -3.76
CA TYR A 520 19.32 17.18 -2.44
C TYR A 520 20.70 17.79 -2.28
N LEU A 521 21.74 17.06 -2.72
CA LEU A 521 23.12 17.54 -2.64
C LEU A 521 23.37 18.64 -3.65
N ASP A 522 22.82 18.53 -4.86
CA ASP A 522 23.08 19.43 -6.00
C ASP A 522 24.57 19.60 -6.30
N ILE A 523 25.32 18.53 -6.04
CA ILE A 523 26.77 18.39 -6.26
C ILE A 523 26.98 17.02 -6.92
N PRO A 524 27.75 16.93 -8.02
CA PRO A 524 28.09 15.66 -8.62
C PRO A 524 28.89 14.77 -7.65
N TYR A 525 28.49 13.50 -7.56
CA TYR A 525 29.19 12.49 -6.78
C TYR A 525 29.62 11.33 -7.69
N ASP A 526 30.88 10.89 -7.54
CA ASP A 526 31.43 9.80 -8.35
C ASP A 526 31.02 8.43 -7.82
N LEU A 527 30.16 7.72 -8.58
CA LEU A 527 29.71 6.35 -8.31
C LEU A 527 30.46 5.30 -9.14
N SER A 528 31.49 5.68 -9.93
CA SER A 528 32.19 4.78 -10.87
C SER A 528 32.92 3.62 -10.20
N ASN A 529 33.22 3.73 -8.92
CA ASN A 529 33.89 2.69 -8.12
C ASN A 529 32.90 1.78 -7.36
N VAL A 530 31.61 2.09 -7.40
CA VAL A 530 30.57 1.25 -6.82
C VAL A 530 30.33 0.05 -7.71
N LEU A 531 30.33 -1.15 -7.15
CA LEU A 531 29.94 -2.36 -7.87
C LEU A 531 28.44 -2.58 -7.72
N PHE A 532 27.74 -2.51 -8.85
CA PHE A 532 26.29 -2.76 -8.87
C PHE A 532 26.01 -4.22 -9.19
N VAL A 533 25.20 -4.83 -8.33
CA VAL A 533 24.63 -6.16 -8.54
C VAL A 533 23.12 -6.02 -8.57
N THR A 534 22.46 -6.54 -9.58
CA THR A 534 20.99 -6.49 -9.69
C THR A 534 20.41 -7.88 -9.58
N THR A 535 19.18 -8.01 -9.12
CA THR A 535 18.45 -9.28 -9.13
C THR A 535 17.14 -9.16 -9.87
N ALA A 536 16.78 -10.19 -10.61
CA ALA A 536 15.49 -10.29 -11.29
C ALA A 536 14.94 -11.72 -11.21
N ASN A 537 13.64 -11.88 -11.35
CA ASN A 537 13.05 -13.20 -11.52
C ASN A 537 12.87 -13.53 -13.01
N VAL A 538 12.53 -12.52 -13.82
CA VAL A 538 12.35 -12.62 -15.27
C VAL A 538 13.06 -11.46 -15.96
N LEU A 539 13.46 -11.65 -17.23
CA LEU A 539 14.15 -10.62 -18.03
C LEU A 539 13.20 -9.71 -18.80
N ASP A 540 12.07 -10.25 -19.23
CA ASP A 540 11.18 -9.65 -20.22
C ASP A 540 10.55 -8.33 -19.73
N THR A 541 10.51 -8.11 -18.43
CA THR A 541 9.94 -6.90 -17.80
C THR A 541 11.00 -5.84 -17.50
N ILE A 542 12.29 -6.16 -17.68
CA ILE A 542 13.37 -5.18 -17.49
C ILE A 542 13.44 -4.29 -18.74
N PRO A 543 13.47 -2.94 -18.59
CA PRO A 543 13.63 -2.06 -19.73
C PRO A 543 14.89 -2.37 -20.55
N GLY A 544 14.73 -2.48 -21.89
CA GLY A 544 15.82 -2.84 -22.80
C GLY A 544 17.13 -2.08 -22.58
N PRO A 545 17.11 -0.73 -22.44
CA PRO A 545 18.34 0.04 -22.19
C PRO A 545 19.10 -0.30 -20.91
N LEU A 546 18.38 -0.79 -19.87
CA LEU A 546 19.01 -1.30 -18.66
C LEU A 546 19.62 -2.69 -18.91
N LEU A 547 18.87 -3.55 -19.59
CA LEU A 547 19.29 -4.93 -19.87
C LEU A 547 20.56 -4.97 -20.73
N ASP A 548 20.68 -4.08 -21.71
CA ASP A 548 21.86 -3.97 -22.60
C ASP A 548 23.18 -3.67 -21.87
N ARG A 549 23.10 -3.13 -20.66
CA ARG A 549 24.25 -2.80 -19.80
C ARG A 549 24.55 -3.87 -18.75
N MET A 550 23.71 -4.91 -18.67
CA MET A 550 23.80 -5.93 -17.63
C MET A 550 24.47 -7.19 -18.17
N GLU A 551 25.44 -7.71 -17.44
CA GLU A 551 25.93 -9.05 -17.61
C GLU A 551 25.00 -10.04 -16.92
N VAL A 552 24.20 -10.75 -17.70
CA VAL A 552 23.16 -11.64 -17.20
C VAL A 552 23.76 -12.99 -16.81
N ILE A 553 23.65 -13.33 -15.53
CA ILE A 553 24.00 -14.63 -14.97
C ILE A 553 22.72 -15.35 -14.55
N ARG A 554 22.42 -16.45 -15.20
CA ARG A 554 21.20 -17.23 -14.94
C ARG A 554 21.42 -18.23 -13.81
N LEU A 555 20.58 -18.16 -12.79
CA LEU A 555 20.53 -19.13 -11.69
C LEU A 555 19.35 -20.07 -11.94
N ALA A 556 19.65 -21.33 -12.16
CA ALA A 556 18.64 -22.38 -12.24
C ALA A 556 18.10 -22.75 -10.84
N GLY A 557 17.03 -23.49 -10.80
CA GLY A 557 16.53 -24.11 -9.57
C GLY A 557 17.42 -25.25 -9.09
N TYR A 558 17.35 -25.56 -7.79
CA TYR A 558 18.09 -26.66 -7.18
C TYR A 558 17.37 -27.99 -7.38
N VAL A 559 18.13 -29.06 -7.54
CA VAL A 559 17.63 -30.43 -7.50
C VAL A 559 17.42 -30.89 -6.04
N LEU A 560 16.80 -32.07 -5.88
CA LEU A 560 16.47 -32.61 -4.56
C LEU A 560 17.74 -32.81 -3.71
N GLU A 561 18.77 -33.36 -4.31
CA GLU A 561 20.06 -33.65 -3.66
C GLU A 561 20.75 -32.37 -3.21
N GLU A 562 20.81 -31.35 -4.09
CA GLU A 562 21.37 -30.04 -3.76
C GLU A 562 20.60 -29.37 -2.61
N LYS A 563 19.24 -29.47 -2.59
CA LYS A 563 18.43 -28.90 -1.52
C LYS A 563 18.66 -29.60 -0.16
N VAL A 564 18.90 -30.90 -0.18
CA VAL A 564 19.25 -31.65 1.03
C VAL A 564 20.59 -31.16 1.58
N GLU A 565 21.61 -31.01 0.73
CA GLU A 565 22.92 -30.53 1.15
C GLU A 565 22.86 -29.06 1.60
N ILE A 566 22.14 -28.19 0.88
CA ILE A 566 21.91 -26.80 1.28
C ILE A 566 21.18 -26.75 2.65
N ALA A 567 20.21 -27.61 2.86
CA ALA A 567 19.50 -27.67 4.13
C ALA A 567 20.44 -28.03 5.29
N LYS A 568 21.28 -29.05 5.12
CA LYS A 568 22.24 -29.50 6.14
C LYS A 568 23.31 -28.46 6.45
N GLN A 569 23.93 -27.92 5.38
CA GLN A 569 25.10 -27.06 5.54
C GLN A 569 24.74 -25.62 5.94
N TYR A 570 23.57 -25.11 5.53
CA TYR A 570 23.25 -23.70 5.71
C TYR A 570 21.93 -23.44 6.42
N LEU A 571 20.83 -24.13 6.03
CA LEU A 571 19.51 -23.74 6.53
C LEU A 571 19.26 -24.22 7.96
N VAL A 572 19.59 -25.49 8.26
CA VAL A 572 19.39 -26.06 9.60
C VAL A 572 20.25 -25.33 10.62
N PRO A 573 21.58 -25.19 10.45
CA PRO A 573 22.42 -24.47 11.40
C PRO A 573 21.99 -23.01 11.60
N LYS A 574 21.59 -22.34 10.52
CA LYS A 574 21.07 -20.97 10.61
C LYS A 574 19.81 -20.90 11.47
N GLN A 575 18.86 -21.81 11.23
CA GLN A 575 17.58 -21.80 11.96
C GLN A 575 17.72 -22.25 13.42
N LEU A 576 18.68 -23.12 13.71
CA LEU A 576 19.03 -23.49 15.08
C LEU A 576 19.57 -22.29 15.87
N ARG A 577 20.55 -21.58 15.30
CA ARG A 577 21.12 -20.36 15.91
C ARG A 577 20.06 -19.26 16.11
N GLU A 578 19.16 -19.08 15.14
CA GLU A 578 18.04 -18.13 15.27
C GLU A 578 17.05 -18.53 16.39
N ALA A 579 16.94 -19.80 16.72
CA ALA A 579 16.10 -20.35 17.79
C ALA A 579 16.80 -20.43 19.15
N GLY A 580 18.13 -20.21 19.20
CA GLY A 580 18.93 -20.25 20.41
C GLY A 580 19.57 -21.63 20.72
N PHE A 581 19.60 -22.51 19.76
CA PHE A 581 20.28 -23.80 19.82
C PHE A 581 21.71 -23.73 19.25
N GLU A 582 22.56 -24.66 19.63
CA GLU A 582 23.85 -24.88 18.97
C GLU A 582 23.69 -25.65 17.65
N ASP A 583 24.70 -25.60 16.77
CA ASP A 583 24.62 -26.11 15.38
C ASP A 583 24.41 -27.62 15.31
N ASN A 584 24.26 -28.44 16.21
CA ASN A 584 23.97 -29.86 16.11
C ASN A 584 22.96 -30.39 17.17
N ASP A 585 22.30 -29.46 17.87
CA ASP A 585 21.35 -29.84 18.92
C ASP A 585 20.15 -30.61 18.36
N ILE A 586 19.67 -30.22 17.17
CA ILE A 586 18.61 -30.92 16.46
C ILE A 586 19.15 -31.41 15.12
N GLN A 587 19.02 -32.69 14.86
CA GLN A 587 19.49 -33.34 13.65
C GLN A 587 18.33 -33.77 12.77
N PHE A 588 18.47 -33.51 11.47
CA PHE A 588 17.51 -33.96 10.46
C PHE A 588 18.14 -35.06 9.63
N THR A 589 17.45 -36.20 9.51
CA THR A 589 17.90 -37.26 8.59
C THR A 589 17.68 -36.88 7.14
N ASP A 590 18.43 -37.50 6.24
CA ASP A 590 18.27 -37.28 4.79
C ASP A 590 16.85 -37.64 4.32
N ALA A 591 16.26 -38.67 4.87
CA ALA A 591 14.91 -39.12 4.60
C ALA A 591 13.89 -38.05 5.01
N ALA A 592 14.05 -37.43 6.21
CA ALA A 592 13.23 -36.34 6.69
C ALA A 592 13.32 -35.11 5.77
N LEU A 593 14.52 -34.67 5.43
CA LEU A 593 14.73 -33.53 4.52
C LEU A 593 14.13 -33.80 3.14
N LYS A 594 14.34 -34.97 2.55
CA LYS A 594 13.73 -35.38 1.27
C LYS A 594 12.21 -35.35 1.33
N ARG A 595 11.62 -35.84 2.44
CA ARG A 595 10.17 -35.79 2.64
C ARG A 595 9.65 -34.37 2.78
N ILE A 596 10.34 -33.48 3.50
CA ILE A 596 9.98 -32.06 3.61
C ILE A 596 10.00 -31.41 2.21
N ILE A 597 11.06 -31.62 1.44
CA ILE A 597 11.22 -31.06 0.10
C ILE A 597 10.11 -31.55 -0.83
N ASP A 598 9.87 -32.88 -0.86
CA ASP A 598 8.89 -33.47 -1.80
C ASP A 598 7.43 -33.20 -1.40
N LYS A 599 7.11 -33.22 -0.10
CA LYS A 599 5.70 -33.17 0.34
C LYS A 599 5.25 -31.80 0.84
N TYR A 600 6.20 -30.88 1.20
CA TYR A 600 5.85 -29.59 1.82
C TYR A 600 6.52 -28.38 1.19
N ALA A 601 7.59 -28.54 0.42
CA ALA A 601 8.39 -27.44 -0.10
C ALA A 601 8.78 -27.63 -1.59
N ARG A 602 7.82 -27.96 -2.44
CA ARG A 602 8.04 -28.04 -3.91
C ARG A 602 8.18 -26.66 -4.51
N GLU A 603 9.41 -26.23 -4.68
CA GLU A 603 9.79 -24.94 -5.27
C GLU A 603 11.13 -25.07 -6.01
N ALA A 604 11.45 -24.13 -6.87
CA ALA A 604 12.76 -24.12 -7.55
C ALA A 604 13.91 -23.79 -6.57
N GLY A 605 13.69 -22.91 -5.64
CA GLY A 605 14.65 -22.52 -4.61
C GLY A 605 14.51 -23.28 -3.29
N VAL A 606 14.89 -22.64 -2.18
CA VAL A 606 14.89 -23.22 -0.82
C VAL A 606 14.15 -22.34 0.21
N ARG A 607 13.38 -21.34 -0.24
CA ARG A 607 12.71 -20.39 0.67
C ARG A 607 11.57 -21.02 1.47
N ASN A 608 10.78 -21.89 0.85
CA ASN A 608 9.73 -22.62 1.58
C ASN A 608 10.31 -23.75 2.41
N LEU A 609 11.38 -24.40 1.93
CA LEU A 609 12.14 -25.38 2.69
C LEU A 609 12.63 -24.77 4.01
N GLU A 610 13.27 -23.59 3.96
CA GLU A 610 13.68 -22.85 5.16
C GLU A 610 12.51 -22.56 6.12
N LYS A 611 11.35 -22.18 5.57
CA LYS A 611 10.14 -21.95 6.40
C LYS A 611 9.65 -23.23 7.08
N GLN A 612 9.69 -24.36 6.40
CA GLN A 612 9.26 -25.63 7.01
C GLN A 612 10.25 -26.09 8.09
N ILE A 613 11.55 -26.01 7.84
CA ILE A 613 12.59 -26.30 8.84
C ILE A 613 12.39 -25.40 10.06
N ARG A 614 12.21 -24.10 9.88
CA ARG A 614 11.93 -23.15 10.97
C ARG A 614 10.67 -23.53 11.75
N LYS A 615 9.61 -24.00 11.07
CA LYS A 615 8.36 -24.42 11.71
C LYS A 615 8.58 -25.66 12.59
N ILE A 616 9.38 -26.61 12.12
CA ILE A 616 9.75 -27.80 12.89
C ILE A 616 10.54 -27.40 14.14
N ILE A 617 11.64 -26.64 13.96
CA ILE A 617 12.48 -26.20 15.08
C ILE A 617 11.66 -25.44 16.13
N ARG A 618 10.74 -24.56 15.72
CA ARG A 618 9.84 -23.86 16.67
C ARG A 618 8.92 -24.78 17.44
N LYS A 619 8.43 -25.87 16.83
CA LYS A 619 7.63 -26.86 17.56
C LYS A 619 8.46 -27.64 18.57
N VAL A 620 9.65 -28.05 18.18
CA VAL A 620 10.61 -28.72 19.09
C VAL A 620 10.96 -27.80 20.25
N THR A 621 11.24 -26.50 19.98
CA THR A 621 11.48 -25.48 21.02
C THR A 621 10.29 -25.36 21.99
N LEU A 622 9.07 -25.42 21.48
CA LEU A 622 7.86 -25.34 22.32
C LEU A 622 7.73 -26.59 23.21
N GLN A 623 7.91 -27.78 22.64
CA GLN A 623 7.86 -29.06 23.40
C GLN A 623 8.91 -29.08 24.50
N GLU A 624 10.13 -28.63 24.23
CA GLU A 624 11.19 -28.51 25.23
C GLU A 624 10.80 -27.51 26.34
N ALA A 625 10.28 -26.37 26.00
CA ALA A 625 9.83 -25.35 26.96
C ALA A 625 8.67 -25.82 27.83
N GLU A 626 7.84 -26.74 27.33
CA GLU A 626 6.76 -27.43 28.07
C GLU A 626 7.24 -28.62 28.91
N ASN A 627 8.56 -28.90 28.92
CA ASN A 627 9.19 -30.07 29.57
C ASN A 627 8.61 -31.43 29.09
N GLN A 628 8.24 -31.51 27.82
CA GLN A 628 7.87 -32.78 27.19
C GLN A 628 9.14 -33.56 26.84
N GLU A 629 9.01 -34.85 26.62
CA GLU A 629 10.11 -35.68 26.09
C GLU A 629 10.28 -35.33 24.62
N VAL A 630 11.43 -34.77 24.24
CA VAL A 630 11.71 -34.30 22.88
C VAL A 630 12.71 -35.21 22.23
N ASP A 631 12.40 -35.70 21.04
CA ASP A 631 13.40 -36.33 20.18
C ASP A 631 14.11 -35.22 19.35
N PHE A 632 15.40 -35.10 19.58
CA PHE A 632 16.25 -34.15 18.87
C PHE A 632 16.74 -34.70 17.51
N GLN A 633 16.44 -35.96 17.20
CA GLN A 633 16.66 -36.53 15.87
C GLN A 633 15.33 -36.57 15.09
N ILE A 634 15.20 -35.79 14.07
CA ILE A 634 13.99 -35.70 13.25
C ILE A 634 14.08 -36.69 12.09
N ASP A 635 13.22 -37.68 12.09
CA ASP A 635 13.13 -38.70 11.06
C ASP A 635 11.95 -38.50 10.11
N GLU A 636 11.85 -39.31 9.07
CA GLU A 636 10.81 -39.19 8.04
C GLU A 636 9.39 -39.31 8.64
N GLU A 637 9.22 -40.14 9.66
CA GLU A 637 7.93 -40.44 10.29
C GLU A 637 7.40 -39.26 11.10
N ASP A 638 8.28 -38.45 11.68
CA ASP A 638 7.93 -37.27 12.51
C ASP A 638 7.39 -36.10 11.70
N ILE A 639 7.72 -36.07 10.41
CA ILE A 639 7.39 -34.92 9.56
C ILE A 639 5.88 -34.67 9.48
N GLU A 640 5.06 -35.72 9.42
CA GLU A 640 3.60 -35.54 9.33
C GLU A 640 3.00 -35.07 10.66
N GLU A 641 3.54 -35.46 11.80
CA GLU A 641 3.16 -34.93 13.11
C GLU A 641 3.57 -33.46 13.25
N LEU A 642 4.80 -33.14 12.87
CA LEU A 642 5.36 -31.79 13.03
C LEU A 642 4.79 -30.77 12.02
N LEU A 643 4.56 -31.12 10.77
CA LEU A 643 4.09 -30.22 9.73
C LEU A 643 2.60 -30.34 9.38
N GLY A 644 1.96 -31.45 9.79
CA GLY A 644 0.59 -31.81 9.42
C GLY A 644 0.53 -32.59 8.10
N LYS A 645 -0.66 -32.81 7.57
CA LYS A 645 -0.85 -33.58 6.33
C LYS A 645 -0.07 -33.00 5.16
N PRO A 646 0.50 -33.87 4.29
CA PRO A 646 1.23 -33.43 3.10
C PRO A 646 0.43 -32.47 2.21
N ILE A 647 1.09 -31.37 1.82
CA ILE A 647 0.50 -30.35 0.94
C ILE A 647 0.47 -30.86 -0.50
N PHE A 648 1.56 -31.50 -0.92
CA PHE A 648 1.70 -32.04 -2.26
C PHE A 648 1.50 -33.53 -2.28
N ARG A 649 0.54 -33.98 -3.09
CA ARG A 649 0.28 -35.41 -3.35
C ARG A 649 1.11 -35.90 -4.53
N THR A 650 1.08 -37.20 -4.79
CA THR A 650 1.76 -37.81 -5.94
C THR A 650 1.18 -37.23 -7.25
N GLU A 651 2.06 -36.85 -8.17
CA GLU A 651 1.65 -36.26 -9.47
C GLU A 651 1.16 -37.31 -10.50
N LYS A 652 1.36 -38.61 -10.22
CA LYS A 652 0.90 -39.67 -11.12
C LYS A 652 -0.62 -39.77 -11.06
N LEU A 653 -1.30 -39.35 -12.16
CA LEU A 653 -2.78 -39.36 -12.27
C LEU A 653 -3.31 -40.71 -12.77
N TYR A 654 -2.51 -41.42 -13.54
CA TYR A 654 -2.90 -42.68 -14.21
C TYR A 654 -1.92 -43.78 -13.84
N ASP A 655 -2.42 -44.92 -13.35
CA ASP A 655 -1.60 -46.09 -13.03
C ASP A 655 -1.28 -46.94 -14.26
N GLU A 656 -2.14 -46.90 -15.25
CA GLU A 656 -2.02 -47.62 -16.55
C GLU A 656 -2.09 -46.64 -17.71
N PRO A 657 -1.38 -46.92 -18.83
CA PRO A 657 -1.45 -46.12 -20.05
C PRO A 657 -2.88 -46.13 -20.67
N VAL A 658 -3.42 -44.94 -20.92
CA VAL A 658 -4.77 -44.75 -21.50
C VAL A 658 -4.65 -44.12 -22.88
N PRO A 659 -5.37 -44.61 -23.92
CA PRO A 659 -5.39 -43.94 -25.19
C PRO A 659 -5.87 -42.51 -25.09
N GLY A 660 -5.16 -41.59 -25.74
CA GLY A 660 -5.45 -40.15 -25.68
C GLY A 660 -4.88 -39.44 -24.48
N VAL A 661 -4.11 -40.11 -23.61
CA VAL A 661 -3.42 -39.49 -22.44
C VAL A 661 -1.91 -39.55 -22.63
N VAL A 662 -1.27 -38.39 -22.53
CA VAL A 662 0.19 -38.26 -22.71
C VAL A 662 0.77 -37.34 -21.62
N LEU A 663 1.94 -37.71 -21.13
CA LEU A 663 2.68 -36.94 -20.13
C LEU A 663 3.68 -36.01 -20.83
N GLY A 664 3.49 -34.72 -20.66
CA GLY A 664 4.41 -33.67 -21.07
C GLY A 664 5.21 -33.11 -19.92
N LEU A 665 6.18 -32.29 -20.28
CA LEU A 665 7.02 -31.57 -19.33
C LEU A 665 6.84 -30.05 -19.51
N ALA A 666 6.63 -29.36 -18.40
CA ALA A 666 6.42 -27.93 -18.37
C ALA A 666 7.47 -27.23 -17.47
N TYR A 667 7.70 -25.98 -17.74
CA TYR A 667 8.46 -25.08 -16.86
C TYR A 667 7.52 -24.06 -16.24
N THR A 668 7.64 -23.84 -14.94
CA THR A 668 6.86 -22.86 -14.18
C THR A 668 7.79 -22.01 -13.31
N PRO A 669 7.32 -20.85 -12.81
CA PRO A 669 8.09 -20.06 -11.83
C PRO A 669 8.46 -20.83 -10.56
N LEU A 670 7.79 -21.95 -10.28
CA LEU A 670 8.08 -22.83 -9.14
C LEU A 670 9.07 -23.96 -9.51
N GLY A 671 9.54 -24.02 -10.76
CA GLY A 671 10.42 -25.06 -11.29
C GLY A 671 9.73 -25.92 -12.34
N GLY A 672 10.37 -27.06 -12.68
CA GLY A 672 9.79 -28.02 -13.61
C GLY A 672 8.57 -28.73 -13.04
N ALA A 673 7.61 -29.02 -13.91
CA ALA A 673 6.38 -29.73 -13.57
C ALA A 673 6.04 -30.74 -14.68
N THR A 674 5.32 -31.78 -14.30
CA THR A 674 4.69 -32.70 -15.28
C THR A 674 3.33 -32.15 -15.68
N LEU A 675 2.95 -32.39 -16.92
CA LEU A 675 1.75 -31.88 -17.55
C LEU A 675 1.04 -33.00 -18.28
N TYR A 676 -0.06 -33.50 -17.77
CA TYR A 676 -0.90 -34.42 -18.50
C TYR A 676 -1.67 -33.68 -19.60
N VAL A 677 -1.74 -34.29 -20.77
CA VAL A 677 -2.61 -33.89 -21.86
C VAL A 677 -3.57 -35.02 -22.14
N GLU A 678 -4.85 -34.72 -22.03
CA GLU A 678 -5.97 -35.71 -22.21
C GLU A 678 -6.77 -35.34 -23.45
N ALA A 679 -7.05 -36.28 -24.27
CA ALA A 679 -7.92 -36.11 -25.41
C ALA A 679 -9.05 -37.14 -25.41
N THR A 680 -10.27 -36.73 -25.71
CA THR A 680 -11.44 -37.61 -25.85
C THR A 680 -12.23 -37.25 -27.10
N GLY A 681 -12.92 -38.24 -27.68
CA GLY A 681 -13.72 -38.06 -28.88
C GLY A 681 -15.13 -38.62 -28.73
N ILE A 682 -16.10 -37.88 -29.23
CA ILE A 682 -17.52 -38.29 -29.25
C ILE A 682 -17.98 -38.24 -30.69
N LYS A 683 -18.64 -39.32 -31.16
CA LYS A 683 -19.19 -39.39 -32.54
C LYS A 683 -20.07 -38.17 -32.83
N SER A 684 -19.75 -37.48 -33.91
CA SER A 684 -20.44 -36.28 -34.37
C SER A 684 -20.55 -36.29 -35.88
N LYS A 685 -21.64 -35.74 -36.43
CA LYS A 685 -21.82 -35.62 -37.89
C LYS A 685 -20.88 -34.62 -38.55
N ASN A 686 -20.42 -33.66 -37.78
CA ASN A 686 -19.44 -32.64 -38.20
C ASN A 686 -18.34 -32.65 -37.16
N GLY A 687 -17.14 -33.03 -37.57
CA GLY A 687 -15.96 -32.95 -36.67
C GLY A 687 -15.80 -31.55 -36.10
N SER A 688 -15.57 -31.48 -34.82
CA SER A 688 -15.25 -30.20 -34.10
C SER A 688 -14.09 -30.42 -33.14
N PHE A 689 -13.37 -29.37 -32.86
CA PHE A 689 -12.28 -29.40 -31.93
C PHE A 689 -12.50 -28.38 -30.79
N LYS A 690 -12.38 -28.84 -29.57
CA LYS A 690 -12.50 -28.00 -28.36
C LYS A 690 -11.27 -28.20 -27.48
N GLN A 691 -10.81 -27.11 -26.85
CA GLN A 691 -9.67 -27.10 -25.94
C GLN A 691 -10.03 -26.45 -24.62
N THR A 692 -9.52 -27.00 -23.49
CA THR A 692 -9.76 -26.49 -22.14
C THR A 692 -8.57 -26.74 -21.24
N GLY A 693 -8.46 -26.02 -20.12
CA GLY A 693 -7.37 -26.16 -19.14
C GLY A 693 -6.70 -24.85 -18.77
N GLN A 694 -7.36 -23.70 -18.96
CA GLN A 694 -6.79 -22.35 -18.80
C GLN A 694 -5.51 -22.13 -19.63
N LEU A 695 -5.62 -22.47 -20.93
CA LEU A 695 -4.54 -22.30 -21.88
C LEU A 695 -4.42 -20.83 -22.26
N GLY A 696 -3.21 -20.27 -22.20
CA GLY A 696 -2.88 -18.97 -22.78
C GLY A 696 -2.90 -18.98 -24.29
N ASP A 697 -2.71 -17.84 -24.91
CA ASP A 697 -2.90 -17.68 -26.37
C ASP A 697 -1.88 -18.50 -27.18
N VAL A 698 -0.59 -18.52 -26.76
CA VAL A 698 0.46 -19.30 -27.42
C VAL A 698 0.17 -20.81 -27.33
N MET A 699 -0.27 -21.27 -26.16
CA MET A 699 -0.59 -22.69 -25.98
C MET A 699 -1.85 -23.11 -26.73
N ARG A 700 -2.84 -22.21 -26.89
CA ARG A 700 -4.02 -22.47 -27.76
C ARG A 700 -3.62 -22.61 -29.20
N GLU A 701 -2.78 -21.70 -29.72
CA GLU A 701 -2.23 -21.78 -31.09
C GLU A 701 -1.48 -23.10 -31.29
N SER A 702 -0.60 -23.47 -30.36
CA SER A 702 0.11 -24.75 -30.39
C SER A 702 -0.83 -25.97 -30.45
N THR A 703 -1.97 -25.90 -29.72
CA THR A 703 -3.00 -26.96 -29.75
C THR A 703 -3.69 -27.06 -31.12
N GLU A 704 -3.96 -25.92 -31.75
CA GLU A 704 -4.58 -25.88 -33.11
C GLU A 704 -3.62 -26.40 -34.18
N ILE A 705 -2.32 -26.05 -34.05
CA ILE A 705 -1.26 -26.59 -34.93
C ILE A 705 -1.18 -28.12 -34.79
N ALA A 706 -1.15 -28.63 -33.55
CA ALA A 706 -1.09 -30.06 -33.28
C ALA A 706 -2.30 -30.80 -33.86
N HIS A 707 -3.50 -30.25 -33.65
CA HIS A 707 -4.74 -30.84 -34.24
C HIS A 707 -4.70 -30.84 -35.76
N SER A 708 -4.30 -29.73 -36.39
CA SER A 708 -4.24 -29.58 -37.85
C SER A 708 -3.24 -30.55 -38.46
N TYR A 709 -2.05 -30.65 -37.84
CA TYR A 709 -1.01 -31.56 -38.27
C TYR A 709 -1.46 -33.03 -38.18
N VAL A 710 -1.95 -33.46 -37.00
CA VAL A 710 -2.35 -34.87 -36.80
C VAL A 710 -3.50 -35.25 -37.68
N ARG A 711 -4.50 -34.36 -37.90
CA ARG A 711 -5.59 -34.58 -38.84
C ARG A 711 -5.07 -34.78 -40.27
N SER A 712 -4.11 -33.94 -40.71
CA SER A 712 -3.47 -34.10 -42.03
C SER A 712 -2.67 -35.40 -42.11
N LEU A 713 -1.89 -35.75 -41.06
CA LEU A 713 -1.11 -36.98 -40.99
C LEU A 713 -2.00 -38.21 -41.11
N ILE A 714 -3.05 -38.31 -40.31
CA ILE A 714 -3.97 -39.45 -40.28
C ILE A 714 -4.77 -39.57 -41.60
N SER A 715 -5.19 -38.46 -42.17
CA SER A 715 -5.93 -38.46 -43.44
C SER A 715 -5.17 -39.05 -44.62
N LYS A 716 -3.84 -39.06 -44.56
CA LYS A 716 -2.97 -39.67 -45.59
C LYS A 716 -2.68 -41.16 -45.38
N GLN A 717 -3.02 -41.69 -44.22
CA GLN A 717 -2.81 -43.11 -43.90
C GLN A 717 -3.98 -43.94 -44.42
N ASP A 718 -3.70 -45.09 -45.00
CA ASP A 718 -4.73 -46.04 -45.45
C ASP A 718 -5.11 -47.00 -44.29
N ALA A 719 -5.86 -46.42 -43.30
CA ALA A 719 -6.19 -47.08 -42.04
C ALA A 719 -7.65 -46.81 -41.66
N PRO A 720 -8.28 -47.66 -40.83
CA PRO A 720 -9.66 -47.52 -40.37
C PRO A 720 -9.96 -46.19 -39.68
N TYR A 721 -8.98 -45.55 -39.10
CA TYR A 721 -9.09 -44.27 -38.35
C TYR A 721 -8.88 -43.02 -39.23
N ARG A 722 -8.76 -43.19 -40.57
CA ARG A 722 -8.48 -42.09 -41.51
C ARG A 722 -9.45 -40.92 -41.39
N SER A 723 -10.77 -41.20 -41.17
CA SER A 723 -11.81 -40.19 -41.05
C SER A 723 -12.12 -39.80 -39.60
N TYR A 724 -11.28 -40.20 -38.62
CA TYR A 724 -11.60 -40.05 -37.20
C TYR A 724 -11.99 -38.61 -36.81
N PHE A 725 -11.22 -37.62 -37.23
CA PHE A 725 -11.46 -36.21 -36.92
C PHE A 725 -12.62 -35.59 -37.67
N ASP A 726 -13.09 -36.22 -38.74
CA ASP A 726 -14.25 -35.80 -39.51
C ASP A 726 -15.57 -36.35 -38.89
N GLU A 727 -15.49 -37.52 -38.25
CA GLU A 727 -16.59 -38.23 -37.65
C GLU A 727 -16.75 -38.05 -36.15
N ASN A 728 -15.82 -37.36 -35.52
CA ASN A 728 -15.81 -37.15 -34.05
C ASN A 728 -15.61 -35.68 -33.69
N ALA A 729 -16.37 -35.25 -32.68
CA ALA A 729 -16.05 -34.03 -31.93
C ALA A 729 -14.97 -34.37 -30.91
N VAL A 730 -13.79 -33.75 -31.05
CA VAL A 730 -12.63 -34.01 -30.19
C VAL A 730 -12.50 -32.91 -29.16
N HIS A 731 -12.30 -33.30 -27.90
CA HIS A 731 -12.02 -32.38 -26.79
C HIS A 731 -10.65 -32.72 -26.20
N LEU A 732 -9.73 -31.74 -26.27
CA LEU A 732 -8.43 -31.80 -25.62
C LEU A 732 -8.48 -31.00 -24.31
N HIS A 733 -8.01 -31.60 -23.24
CA HIS A 733 -7.99 -31.00 -21.92
C HIS A 733 -6.60 -31.11 -21.28
N VAL A 734 -6.19 -30.06 -20.64
CA VAL A 734 -4.96 -30.06 -19.82
C VAL A 734 -5.37 -29.87 -18.36
N PRO A 735 -5.29 -30.92 -17.51
CA PRO A 735 -5.70 -30.90 -16.12
C PRO A 735 -5.00 -29.82 -15.26
N ALA A 736 -5.43 -29.68 -13.98
CA ALA A 736 -5.08 -28.59 -13.08
C ALA A 736 -5.62 -27.23 -13.57
N GLY A 737 -6.94 -27.14 -13.78
CA GLY A 737 -7.65 -25.97 -14.29
C GLY A 737 -7.58 -24.69 -13.44
N ALA A 738 -7.02 -24.76 -12.23
CA ALA A 738 -6.76 -23.58 -11.40
C ALA A 738 -5.44 -22.85 -11.76
N THR A 739 -4.57 -23.46 -12.56
CA THR A 739 -3.26 -22.91 -12.92
C THR A 739 -3.25 -22.52 -14.40
N PRO A 740 -3.04 -21.23 -14.73
CA PRO A 740 -2.82 -20.80 -16.10
C PRO A 740 -1.59 -21.47 -16.71
N LYS A 741 -1.69 -21.86 -17.98
CA LYS A 741 -0.62 -22.53 -18.72
C LYS A 741 -0.46 -21.85 -20.07
N ASP A 742 0.78 -21.54 -20.45
CA ASP A 742 1.10 -20.94 -21.73
C ASP A 742 2.45 -21.40 -22.24
N GLY A 743 2.64 -21.34 -23.57
CA GLY A 743 3.86 -21.70 -24.26
C GLY A 743 3.69 -22.80 -25.31
N PRO A 744 4.59 -22.85 -26.31
CA PRO A 744 4.51 -23.77 -27.46
C PRO A 744 5.09 -25.17 -27.17
N SER A 745 5.82 -25.35 -26.07
CA SER A 745 6.65 -26.53 -25.79
C SER A 745 5.89 -27.85 -25.55
N ALA A 746 4.55 -27.82 -25.45
CA ALA A 746 3.70 -29.00 -25.35
C ALA A 746 3.16 -29.50 -26.70
N GLY A 747 3.59 -28.95 -27.82
CA GLY A 747 3.08 -29.25 -29.16
C GLY A 747 3.15 -30.73 -29.52
N ILE A 748 4.32 -31.37 -29.32
CA ILE A 748 4.46 -32.83 -29.60
C ILE A 748 3.63 -33.68 -28.64
N THR A 749 3.47 -33.27 -27.38
CA THR A 749 2.65 -33.96 -26.37
C THR A 749 1.16 -33.95 -26.79
N MET A 750 0.67 -32.78 -27.23
CA MET A 750 -0.71 -32.59 -27.70
C MET A 750 -0.97 -33.39 -28.98
N ALA A 751 -0.01 -33.35 -29.93
CA ALA A 751 -0.10 -34.10 -31.14
C ALA A 751 -0.13 -35.62 -30.88
N LEU A 752 0.69 -36.10 -29.97
CA LEU A 752 0.73 -37.53 -29.62
C LEU A 752 -0.55 -37.96 -28.88
N ALA A 753 -1.13 -37.12 -28.02
CA ALA A 753 -2.42 -37.39 -27.38
C ALA A 753 -3.55 -37.53 -28.41
N LEU A 754 -3.59 -36.62 -29.39
CA LEU A 754 -4.56 -36.66 -30.48
C LEU A 754 -4.35 -37.89 -31.40
N TYR A 755 -3.10 -38.23 -31.69
CA TYR A 755 -2.78 -39.43 -32.50
C TYR A 755 -3.11 -40.73 -31.76
N SER A 756 -2.77 -40.84 -30.49
CA SER A 756 -3.09 -41.95 -29.59
C SER A 756 -4.62 -42.19 -29.51
N LEU A 757 -5.37 -41.07 -29.34
CA LEU A 757 -6.83 -41.10 -29.31
C LEU A 757 -7.41 -41.65 -30.62
N ALA A 758 -6.98 -41.11 -31.77
CA ALA A 758 -7.52 -41.46 -33.07
C ALA A 758 -7.21 -42.90 -33.47
N THR A 759 -6.03 -43.40 -33.12
CA THR A 759 -5.58 -44.77 -33.37
C THR A 759 -6.05 -45.75 -32.30
N ASN A 760 -6.64 -45.27 -31.20
CA ASN A 760 -7.04 -46.04 -30.00
C ASN A 760 -5.87 -46.89 -29.45
N ARG A 761 -4.65 -46.39 -29.51
CA ARG A 761 -3.45 -47.05 -29.03
C ARG A 761 -2.81 -46.25 -27.89
N PRO A 762 -2.68 -46.78 -26.67
CA PRO A 762 -1.97 -46.11 -25.60
C PRO A 762 -0.47 -46.02 -25.94
N ILE A 763 0.21 -44.98 -25.42
CA ILE A 763 1.68 -44.88 -25.45
C ILE A 763 2.30 -45.79 -24.38
N LYS A 764 3.59 -46.14 -24.52
CA LYS A 764 4.28 -46.91 -23.49
C LYS A 764 4.36 -46.13 -22.17
N ASP A 765 4.35 -46.83 -21.05
CA ASP A 765 4.52 -46.21 -19.71
C ASP A 765 5.96 -45.72 -19.49
N GLY A 766 6.12 -44.81 -18.55
CA GLY A 766 7.45 -44.30 -18.12
C GLY A 766 8.12 -43.34 -19.10
N ILE A 767 7.38 -42.77 -20.06
CA ILE A 767 7.89 -41.79 -21.02
C ILE A 767 7.25 -40.43 -20.80
N ALA A 768 8.07 -39.36 -20.90
CA ALA A 768 7.58 -37.98 -20.96
C ALA A 768 8.30 -37.23 -22.08
N MET A 769 7.67 -36.15 -22.53
CA MET A 769 8.17 -35.41 -23.67
C MET A 769 7.94 -33.90 -23.60
N THR A 770 8.70 -33.18 -24.39
CA THR A 770 8.51 -31.76 -24.65
C THR A 770 9.10 -31.38 -26.00
N GLY A 771 8.45 -30.50 -26.72
CA GLY A 771 8.89 -29.99 -28.03
C GLY A 771 7.81 -29.12 -28.65
N GLU A 772 8.21 -28.08 -29.34
CA GLU A 772 7.33 -27.27 -30.15
C GLU A 772 7.12 -28.00 -31.50
N LEU A 773 5.90 -27.99 -31.98
CA LEU A 773 5.52 -28.68 -33.24
C LEU A 773 5.13 -27.68 -34.32
N THR A 774 5.68 -27.84 -35.51
CA THR A 774 5.27 -27.07 -36.69
C THR A 774 4.14 -27.76 -37.48
N LEU A 775 3.45 -27.01 -38.33
CA LEU A 775 2.44 -27.56 -39.26
C LEU A 775 2.98 -28.62 -40.26
N THR A 776 4.30 -28.67 -40.44
CA THR A 776 4.97 -29.66 -41.31
C THR A 776 5.47 -30.88 -40.54
N GLY A 777 5.30 -30.89 -39.19
CA GLY A 777 5.73 -32.01 -38.34
C GLY A 777 7.16 -31.89 -37.79
N ARG A 778 7.87 -30.79 -38.04
CA ARG A 778 9.20 -30.60 -37.42
C ARG A 778 9.06 -30.27 -35.95
N VAL A 779 10.02 -30.73 -35.19
CA VAL A 779 10.11 -30.49 -33.73
C VAL A 779 11.17 -29.43 -33.48
N LEU A 780 10.79 -28.32 -32.88
CA LEU A 780 11.66 -27.17 -32.60
C LEU A 780 12.13 -27.17 -31.13
N PRO A 781 13.27 -26.53 -30.84
CA PRO A 781 13.86 -26.52 -29.52
C PRO A 781 13.02 -25.76 -28.50
N ILE A 782 13.24 -26.09 -27.22
CA ILE A 782 12.49 -25.56 -26.09
C ILE A 782 13.43 -25.06 -24.99
N GLY A 783 12.93 -24.19 -24.13
CA GLY A 783 13.65 -23.75 -22.94
C GLY A 783 13.38 -24.62 -21.69
N GLY A 784 14.27 -24.50 -20.68
CA GLY A 784 14.08 -25.12 -19.38
C GLY A 784 14.36 -26.63 -19.36
N VAL A 785 15.34 -27.11 -20.14
CA VAL A 785 15.72 -28.51 -20.22
C VAL A 785 16.08 -29.08 -18.86
N LYS A 786 16.88 -28.35 -18.05
CA LYS A 786 17.28 -28.76 -16.69
C LYS A 786 16.06 -28.98 -15.79
N GLU A 787 15.18 -28.01 -15.69
CA GLU A 787 14.00 -28.07 -14.82
C GLU A 787 13.02 -29.16 -15.28
N LYS A 788 12.82 -29.33 -16.57
CA LYS A 788 11.97 -30.37 -17.15
C LYS A 788 12.52 -31.76 -16.86
N THR A 789 13.84 -31.94 -16.97
CA THR A 789 14.53 -33.19 -16.63
C THR A 789 14.36 -33.54 -15.16
N ILE A 790 14.53 -32.54 -14.26
CA ILE A 790 14.34 -32.72 -12.82
C ILE A 790 12.88 -33.12 -12.51
N ALA A 791 11.92 -32.50 -13.18
CA ALA A 791 10.50 -32.85 -13.00
C ALA A 791 10.19 -34.29 -13.40
N ALA A 792 10.74 -34.73 -14.52
CA ALA A 792 10.59 -36.11 -14.98
C ALA A 792 11.19 -37.12 -14.00
N LYS A 793 12.42 -36.88 -13.53
CA LYS A 793 13.11 -37.73 -12.55
C LYS A 793 12.32 -37.84 -11.24
N ARG A 794 11.73 -36.71 -10.78
CA ARG A 794 10.93 -36.67 -9.55
C ARG A 794 9.68 -37.56 -9.56
N VAL A 795 9.06 -37.73 -10.73
CA VAL A 795 7.88 -38.61 -10.88
C VAL A 795 8.23 -40.02 -11.34
N GLY A 796 9.53 -40.35 -11.41
CA GLY A 796 10.03 -41.68 -11.73
C GLY A 796 10.01 -42.01 -13.24
N ILE A 797 9.94 -41.01 -14.11
CA ILE A 797 10.07 -41.19 -15.56
C ILE A 797 11.52 -41.56 -15.86
N GLN A 798 11.69 -42.57 -16.75
CA GLN A 798 12.98 -43.11 -17.14
C GLN A 798 13.34 -42.77 -18.61
N GLU A 799 12.36 -42.50 -19.45
CA GLU A 799 12.59 -42.14 -20.83
C GLU A 799 12.05 -40.74 -21.16
N LEU A 800 12.87 -39.96 -21.86
CA LEU A 800 12.54 -38.57 -22.25
C LEU A 800 12.64 -38.41 -23.75
N ILE A 801 11.73 -37.64 -24.35
CA ILE A 801 11.82 -37.18 -25.72
C ILE A 801 12.07 -35.66 -25.71
N PHE A 802 13.21 -35.24 -26.27
CA PHE A 802 13.60 -33.87 -26.48
C PHE A 802 13.85 -33.57 -27.96
N PRO A 803 13.69 -32.31 -28.41
CA PRO A 803 14.18 -31.88 -29.72
C PRO A 803 15.69 -32.10 -29.88
N GLU A 804 16.10 -32.47 -31.10
CA GLU A 804 17.52 -32.67 -31.39
C GLU A 804 18.40 -31.45 -31.05
N GLU A 805 17.89 -30.23 -31.28
CA GLU A 805 18.61 -29.02 -31.02
C GLU A 805 18.87 -28.77 -29.50
N ASN A 806 18.11 -29.44 -28.60
CA ASN A 806 18.35 -29.39 -27.17
C ASN A 806 19.34 -30.45 -26.65
N ARG A 807 19.98 -31.23 -27.53
CA ARG A 807 21.00 -32.22 -27.15
C ARG A 807 22.10 -31.58 -26.34
N LYS A 808 22.62 -30.44 -26.79
CA LYS A 808 23.66 -29.71 -26.11
C LYS A 808 23.24 -29.29 -24.69
N ASP A 809 22.04 -28.73 -24.55
CA ASP A 809 21.50 -28.28 -23.24
C ASP A 809 21.41 -29.44 -22.24
N PHE A 810 21.05 -30.64 -22.71
CA PHE A 810 20.97 -31.81 -21.84
C PHE A 810 22.39 -32.41 -21.54
N GLU A 811 23.27 -32.43 -22.50
CA GLU A 811 24.65 -32.95 -22.32
C GLU A 811 25.44 -32.09 -21.33
N GLU A 812 25.19 -30.78 -21.28
CA GLU A 812 25.81 -29.84 -20.33
C GLU A 812 25.27 -29.98 -18.87
N LEU A 813 24.18 -30.74 -18.65
CA LEU A 813 23.69 -31.00 -17.30
C LEU A 813 24.67 -31.85 -16.48
N ALA A 814 24.70 -31.64 -15.19
CA ALA A 814 25.51 -32.44 -14.28
C ALA A 814 25.12 -33.92 -14.31
N ASP A 815 26.09 -34.81 -14.15
CA ASP A 815 25.89 -36.25 -14.31
C ASP A 815 24.83 -36.84 -13.39
N TYR A 816 24.73 -36.37 -12.15
CA TYR A 816 23.72 -36.83 -11.20
C TYR A 816 22.30 -36.49 -11.63
N ILE A 817 22.09 -35.47 -12.50
CA ILE A 817 20.77 -35.15 -13.08
C ILE A 817 20.42 -36.13 -14.19
N LYS A 818 21.43 -36.50 -15.00
CA LYS A 818 21.28 -37.39 -16.18
C LYS A 818 21.15 -38.85 -15.79
N GLU A 819 21.72 -39.24 -14.66
CA GLU A 819 21.80 -40.64 -14.21
C GLU A 819 20.44 -41.28 -14.10
N GLY A 820 20.28 -42.46 -14.75
CA GLY A 820 19.01 -43.23 -14.76
C GLY A 820 18.00 -42.79 -15.82
N LEU A 821 18.34 -41.80 -16.66
CA LEU A 821 17.47 -41.33 -17.72
C LEU A 821 17.98 -41.76 -19.11
N LYS A 822 17.08 -42.23 -19.95
CA LYS A 822 17.29 -42.48 -21.35
C LYS A 822 16.64 -41.39 -22.18
N VAL A 823 17.42 -40.63 -22.96
CA VAL A 823 16.92 -39.53 -23.74
C VAL A 823 16.94 -39.88 -25.22
N HIS A 824 15.82 -39.58 -25.86
CA HIS A 824 15.63 -39.70 -27.28
C HIS A 824 15.55 -38.30 -27.89
N TYR A 825 16.42 -37.98 -28.81
CA TYR A 825 16.44 -36.72 -29.53
C TYR A 825 15.74 -36.92 -30.86
N VAL A 826 14.84 -35.99 -31.21
CA VAL A 826 13.97 -36.08 -32.37
C VAL A 826 13.97 -34.77 -33.19
N GLU A 827 13.98 -34.90 -34.53
CA GLU A 827 13.81 -33.76 -35.45
C GLU A 827 12.40 -33.61 -35.99
N ASP A 828 11.65 -34.71 -36.04
CA ASP A 828 10.28 -34.73 -36.56
C ASP A 828 9.36 -35.61 -35.72
N PHE A 829 8.04 -35.45 -35.95
CA PHE A 829 7.03 -36.15 -35.20
C PHE A 829 6.94 -37.67 -35.50
N ASP A 830 7.42 -38.11 -36.67
CA ASP A 830 7.49 -39.54 -37.01
C ASP A 830 8.49 -40.25 -36.10
N GLU A 831 9.56 -39.61 -35.69
CA GLU A 831 10.52 -40.14 -34.71
C GLU A 831 9.89 -40.19 -33.31
N VAL A 832 9.05 -39.20 -32.93
CA VAL A 832 8.29 -39.25 -31.68
C VAL A 832 7.39 -40.47 -31.64
N LEU A 833 6.70 -40.78 -32.76
CA LEU A 833 5.83 -41.97 -32.86
C LEU A 833 6.63 -43.26 -32.72
N LYS A 834 7.79 -43.39 -33.40
CA LYS A 834 8.68 -44.56 -33.27
C LYS A 834 9.07 -44.83 -31.81
N VAL A 835 9.50 -43.78 -31.08
CA VAL A 835 9.87 -43.91 -29.70
C VAL A 835 8.68 -44.23 -28.78
N ALA A 836 7.55 -43.56 -28.95
CA ALA A 836 6.35 -43.73 -28.12
C ALA A 836 5.71 -45.14 -28.24
N TYR A 837 5.88 -45.83 -29.40
CA TYR A 837 5.30 -47.15 -29.67
C TYR A 837 6.34 -48.26 -29.86
N ALA A 838 7.63 -48.02 -29.60
CA ALA A 838 8.74 -48.99 -29.85
C ALA A 838 8.61 -50.35 -29.14
N ALA A 839 7.82 -50.44 -28.07
CA ALA A 839 7.66 -51.69 -27.29
C ALA A 839 6.79 -52.77 -27.97
N GLU A 840 6.02 -52.45 -29.01
CA GLU A 840 5.12 -53.41 -29.67
C GLU A 840 5.75 -54.17 -30.85
N GLU A 841 6.85 -53.69 -31.43
CA GLU A 841 7.52 -54.41 -32.50
C GLU A 841 8.38 -55.59 -32.02
N GLU A 842 8.82 -55.61 -30.75
CA GLU A 842 9.56 -56.73 -30.17
C GLU A 842 8.66 -57.93 -29.70
N LEU A 843 7.33 -57.78 -29.67
CA LEU A 843 6.35 -58.74 -29.15
C LEU A 843 5.57 -59.50 -30.24
N LYS A 844 5.99 -59.46 -31.50
CA LYS A 844 5.41 -60.42 -32.49
C LYS A 844 6.20 -61.70 -32.39
N PRO A 845 5.62 -62.82 -31.88
CA PRO A 845 6.24 -64.13 -32.04
C PRO A 845 6.21 -64.49 -33.52
N ALA A 846 7.30 -65.12 -33.95
CA ALA A 846 7.55 -65.60 -35.27
C ALA A 846 6.47 -66.60 -35.80
#